data_a9f2e426632fe29f62c949346f125976
#
_entry.id   a9f2e426632fe29f62c949346f125976
#
_cell.length_a   1.000
_cell.length_b   1.000
_cell.length_c   1.000
_cell.angle_alpha   90.00
_cell.angle_beta   90.00
_cell.angle_gamma   90.00
#
_symmetry.space_group_name_H-M   'P 1'
#
loop_
_entity.id
_entity.type
_entity.pdbx_description
1 polymer ?
#
loop_
_entity_poly.entity_id
_entity_poly.type
_entity_poly.pdbx_seq_one_letter_code
_entity_poly.pdbx_strand_id
1 'polypeptide(L)'
;MIKRSITFMTLALALTTLCQAQSRKVINLPSWDFSRDGKAWQQVAVPHDWAISGPFDKKWDLQMVAIEQNGETEKTEKSGRSGALPWIGEGMYKMNWTAPKGYKRAVLVFDGAMSQPVVSVNGKEAGKWAYGYNAFRIDITPFIQFGKSNLIEVHLNNVEESSRWYPGGGLYRPVSVELYGNENFSTWDTFVRTLKADKQEAEVEVNALLEGKAGKSGKTVIALFDEAGKKVAEQTVTGANPEIKTTLKVANPQLWSPESPYLYQVKLTRYEGKKVADVQTLKTGIRTIAVSKDYGFQLNGVTRKLKGVCLHHDLGPLGAAENKAALIRQIKMMKQMGCDAIRTAHNMPSTMQMEICDSLGMMVMAESFDMWIYPKCKNGYAKFFKEWSDKDITNLVKHHRNHPSIVMWSIGNEIPEQWSKEGVQIAKRLQDICHQYDPSRPVTQGMDKAEDALKSGFAQTMDVPGFNYRVHKYYKNIEQLPQGFLLGSETASTVSSRGVYKFPVVVSDKATYPDGQCSSYDTEYCSWSNLPDDDWKMQDDYSWVIGEFVWTGYDYLGEPTPYDTYWPSRSSYFGICDLAGLPKDRYYMYRARWNKQQHTTHLLPHWNWKGREGQVTPVYCYTDGVEGELFVNGKSQGRVRKDKSSRLDRYRLRWNNVKYEPGEIRVVTYNQYGDKVGEDVKRTAGEPAQMKFSVETPDHEPIACMVEGCTDEHNVLLNADGNDLAFITVSLQDKDGNECPLADDELTFEVSGAGTFKAACNGDATSLEPFTQPQMKLFSGKLVVIVQSSKQKGDISLTVKDSKRNIEKSITLQAI
;
A
#
# COMPACT_ATOMS: atom_id res chain seq x y z
N MET A 1 45.96 17.67 56.20
CA MET A 1 44.79 16.94 56.68
C MET A 1 43.66 17.95 56.90
N ILE A 2 42.78 18.16 55.96
CA ILE A 2 41.60 19.00 56.17
C ILE A 2 40.42 18.20 55.65
N LYS A 3 39.58 17.76 56.61
CA LYS A 3 38.30 17.11 56.34
C LYS A 3 37.30 18.18 55.85
N ARG A 4 36.75 18.02 54.64
CA ARG A 4 35.59 18.77 54.20
C ARG A 4 34.33 17.90 54.39
N SER A 5 33.47 18.35 55.31
CA SER A 5 32.11 17.84 55.53
C SER A 5 31.23 18.29 54.38
N ILE A 6 30.57 17.36 53.67
CA ILE A 6 29.53 17.64 52.68
C ILE A 6 28.20 17.52 53.40
N THR A 7 27.53 18.65 53.57
CA THR A 7 26.16 18.74 54.11
C THR A 7 25.19 18.44 52.96
N PHE A 8 24.46 17.35 53.05
CA PHE A 8 23.33 17.06 52.17
C PHE A 8 22.13 17.92 52.52
N MET A 9 21.81 18.88 51.67
CA MET A 9 20.59 19.70 51.79
C MET A 9 19.46 18.95 51.04
N THR A 10 18.61 18.23 51.78
CA THR A 10 17.38 17.62 51.29
C THR A 10 16.38 18.72 50.96
N LEU A 11 16.21 19.01 49.65
CA LEU A 11 15.17 19.89 49.17
C LEU A 11 13.88 19.06 49.04
N ALA A 12 12.97 19.27 50.01
CA ALA A 12 11.61 18.73 49.94
C ALA A 12 10.85 19.42 48.82
N LEU A 13 10.71 18.75 47.63
CA LEU A 13 9.82 19.18 46.58
C LEU A 13 8.38 18.93 47.02
N ALA A 14 7.68 19.96 47.51
CA ALA A 14 6.24 19.92 47.71
C ALA A 14 5.58 19.69 46.33
N LEU A 15 5.11 18.49 46.08
CA LEU A 15 4.20 18.19 45.00
C LEU A 15 2.86 18.91 45.24
N THR A 16 2.73 20.13 44.75
CA THR A 16 1.40 20.70 44.49
C THR A 16 0.77 19.91 43.37
N THR A 17 -0.08 18.98 43.65
CA THR A 17 -1.03 18.38 42.72
C THR A 17 -1.95 19.51 42.23
N LEU A 18 -1.49 20.28 41.26
CA LEU A 18 -2.36 21.07 40.40
C LEU A 18 -3.29 20.09 39.73
N CYS A 19 -4.57 20.16 40.03
CA CYS A 19 -5.65 19.50 39.31
C CYS A 19 -5.61 20.05 37.88
N GLN A 20 -4.72 19.50 37.05
CA GLN A 20 -4.71 19.79 35.60
C GLN A 20 -6.03 19.28 35.03
N ALA A 21 -6.76 20.12 34.34
CA ALA A 21 -7.86 19.66 33.51
C ALA A 21 -7.29 18.56 32.57
N GLN A 22 -7.91 17.40 32.59
CA GLN A 22 -7.42 16.29 31.77
C GLN A 22 -7.64 16.65 30.31
N SER A 23 -6.55 16.91 29.62
CA SER A 23 -6.52 17.07 28.17
C SER A 23 -6.89 15.75 27.48
N ARG A 24 -7.20 15.81 26.20
CA ARG A 24 -7.42 14.64 25.34
C ARG A 24 -6.42 13.52 25.62
N LYS A 25 -6.92 12.27 25.58
CA LYS A 25 -6.09 11.06 25.62
C LYS A 25 -6.60 10.05 24.60
N VAL A 26 -5.70 9.48 23.84
CA VAL A 26 -5.97 8.33 22.94
C VAL A 26 -5.43 7.08 23.61
N ILE A 27 -6.23 6.02 23.65
CA ILE A 27 -5.87 4.71 24.20
C ILE A 27 -6.10 3.67 23.13
N ASN A 28 -5.04 3.02 22.67
CA ASN A 28 -5.16 1.90 21.74
C ASN A 28 -5.72 0.67 22.45
N LEU A 29 -6.51 -0.11 21.74
CA LEU A 29 -7.14 -1.35 22.22
C LEU A 29 -6.57 -2.55 21.43
N PRO A 30 -5.33 -2.99 21.70
CA PRO A 30 -4.62 -3.94 20.87
C PRO A 30 -4.91 -5.42 21.19
N SER A 31 -5.76 -5.74 22.16
CA SER A 31 -6.02 -7.11 22.59
C SER A 31 -7.50 -7.33 22.85
N TRP A 32 -8.05 -8.36 22.21
CA TRP A 32 -9.47 -8.69 22.27
C TRP A 32 -9.66 -10.20 22.37
N ASP A 33 -10.78 -10.63 22.97
CA ASP A 33 -11.27 -12.00 22.83
C ASP A 33 -12.06 -12.12 21.52
N PHE A 34 -11.75 -13.08 20.69
CA PHE A 34 -12.36 -13.34 19.39
C PHE A 34 -13.04 -14.71 19.33
N SER A 35 -14.19 -14.79 18.65
CA SER A 35 -14.90 -16.04 18.36
C SER A 35 -15.60 -15.97 17.02
N ARG A 36 -15.66 -17.11 16.29
CA ARG A 36 -16.45 -17.27 15.07
C ARG A 36 -17.88 -17.77 15.33
N ASP A 37 -18.09 -18.44 16.46
CA ASP A 37 -19.35 -19.14 16.78
C ASP A 37 -20.02 -18.66 18.09
N GLY A 38 -19.39 -17.69 18.77
CA GLY A 38 -19.83 -17.20 20.07
C GLY A 38 -19.62 -18.17 21.24
N LYS A 39 -19.00 -19.33 21.01
CA LYS A 39 -18.78 -20.38 22.01
C LYS A 39 -17.31 -20.54 22.36
N ALA A 40 -16.46 -20.77 21.35
CA ALA A 40 -15.03 -20.88 21.51
C ALA A 40 -14.39 -19.50 21.39
N TRP A 41 -13.79 -19.01 22.47
CA TRP A 41 -13.11 -17.71 22.53
C TRP A 41 -11.61 -17.87 22.65
N GLN A 42 -10.88 -17.04 21.94
CA GLN A 42 -9.42 -16.97 21.99
C GLN A 42 -8.97 -15.51 22.08
N GLN A 43 -7.90 -15.24 22.81
CA GLN A 43 -7.30 -13.91 22.82
C GLN A 43 -6.52 -13.67 21.52
N VAL A 44 -6.75 -12.53 20.89
CA VAL A 44 -6.08 -12.13 19.64
C VAL A 44 -5.51 -10.73 19.78
N ALA A 45 -4.40 -10.46 19.08
CA ALA A 45 -3.92 -9.12 18.86
C ALA A 45 -4.74 -8.45 17.74
N VAL A 46 -4.99 -7.15 17.87
CA VAL A 46 -5.61 -6.30 16.82
C VAL A 46 -4.57 -5.28 16.37
N PRO A 47 -4.32 -5.16 15.05
CA PRO A 47 -5.04 -5.68 13.88
C PRO A 47 -5.09 -7.21 13.76
N HIS A 48 -6.25 -7.75 13.37
CA HIS A 48 -6.52 -9.18 13.26
C HIS A 48 -7.34 -9.52 12.03
N ASP A 49 -6.87 -10.51 11.27
CA ASP A 49 -7.59 -11.12 10.14
C ASP A 49 -7.81 -12.61 10.45
N TRP A 50 -9.05 -13.03 10.62
CA TRP A 50 -9.35 -14.42 11.02
C TRP A 50 -9.16 -15.45 9.93
N ALA A 51 -9.02 -15.00 8.67
CA ALA A 51 -9.01 -15.90 7.52
C ALA A 51 -7.61 -16.31 7.05
N ILE A 52 -6.58 -15.51 7.33
CA ILE A 52 -5.25 -15.67 6.72
C ILE A 52 -4.56 -17.00 7.07
N SER A 53 -4.92 -17.62 8.18
CA SER A 53 -4.40 -18.94 8.55
C SER A 53 -4.90 -20.08 7.65
N GLY A 54 -5.83 -19.80 6.75
CA GLY A 54 -6.39 -20.79 5.83
C GLY A 54 -7.46 -21.68 6.46
N PRO A 55 -7.75 -22.84 5.85
CA PRO A 55 -7.11 -23.34 4.62
C PRO A 55 -7.60 -22.63 3.37
N PHE A 56 -6.79 -22.67 2.30
CA PHE A 56 -7.28 -22.31 0.96
C PHE A 56 -8.20 -23.42 0.44
N ASP A 57 -9.46 -23.10 0.14
CA ASP A 57 -10.44 -24.07 -0.31
C ASP A 57 -11.37 -23.43 -1.34
N LYS A 58 -11.57 -24.12 -2.47
CA LYS A 58 -12.44 -23.69 -3.57
C LYS A 58 -13.85 -23.31 -3.10
N LYS A 59 -14.38 -23.99 -2.08
CA LYS A 59 -15.73 -23.73 -1.55
C LYS A 59 -15.96 -22.33 -1.01
N TRP A 60 -14.89 -21.64 -0.58
CA TRP A 60 -14.96 -20.27 -0.05
C TRP A 60 -15.03 -19.18 -1.12
N ASP A 61 -14.81 -19.56 -2.39
CA ASP A 61 -14.56 -18.58 -3.45
C ASP A 61 -15.27 -18.90 -4.77
N LEU A 62 -16.38 -19.55 -4.69
CA LEU A 62 -17.24 -19.81 -5.85
C LEU A 62 -18.16 -18.62 -6.10
N GLN A 63 -18.03 -17.99 -7.26
CA GLN A 63 -18.86 -16.86 -7.67
C GLN A 63 -19.44 -17.08 -9.06
N MET A 64 -20.71 -16.68 -9.25
CA MET A 64 -21.38 -16.68 -10.55
C MET A 64 -21.28 -15.28 -11.15
N VAL A 65 -20.29 -15.07 -12.00
CA VAL A 65 -19.99 -13.76 -12.61
C VAL A 65 -19.74 -13.87 -14.12
N ALA A 66 -19.96 -12.77 -14.84
CA ALA A 66 -19.45 -12.55 -16.19
C ALA A 66 -18.36 -11.48 -16.11
N ILE A 67 -17.18 -11.75 -16.67
CA ILE A 67 -16.10 -10.76 -16.75
C ILE A 67 -16.24 -10.03 -18.08
N GLU A 68 -16.99 -8.94 -18.07
CA GLU A 68 -17.30 -8.15 -19.27
C GLU A 68 -16.03 -7.64 -19.97
N GLN A 69 -14.96 -7.36 -19.24
CA GLN A 69 -13.67 -6.95 -19.79
C GLN A 69 -13.05 -8.03 -20.68
N ASN A 70 -13.35 -9.31 -20.39
CA ASN A 70 -12.96 -10.44 -21.23
C ASN A 70 -13.94 -10.70 -22.39
N GLY A 71 -15.00 -9.90 -22.50
CA GLY A 71 -16.06 -10.08 -23.50
C GLY A 71 -17.06 -11.16 -23.14
N GLU A 72 -17.16 -11.56 -21.86
CA GLU A 72 -18.14 -12.53 -21.38
C GLU A 72 -19.53 -11.88 -21.29
N THR A 73 -20.55 -12.54 -21.86
CA THR A 73 -21.94 -12.09 -21.85
C THR A 73 -22.82 -12.90 -20.90
N GLU A 74 -22.38 -14.09 -20.53
CA GLU A 74 -23.08 -15.02 -19.65
C GLU A 74 -22.29 -15.24 -18.37
N LYS A 75 -22.99 -15.32 -17.25
CA LYS A 75 -22.39 -15.63 -15.96
C LYS A 75 -21.95 -17.08 -15.91
N THR A 76 -20.70 -17.31 -15.57
CA THR A 76 -20.14 -18.64 -15.32
C THR A 76 -19.51 -18.71 -13.94
N GLU A 77 -19.31 -19.92 -13.43
CA GLU A 77 -18.62 -20.12 -12.17
C GLU A 77 -17.16 -19.71 -12.29
N LYS A 78 -16.71 -18.85 -11.37
CA LYS A 78 -15.33 -18.44 -11.22
C LYS A 78 -14.80 -18.86 -9.86
N SER A 79 -13.52 -19.21 -9.80
CA SER A 79 -12.82 -19.55 -8.57
C SER A 79 -11.54 -18.72 -8.42
N GLY A 80 -11.09 -18.52 -7.20
CA GLY A 80 -9.90 -17.71 -6.89
C GLY A 80 -10.15 -16.21 -6.86
N ARG A 81 -11.34 -15.72 -7.20
CA ARG A 81 -11.62 -14.27 -7.33
C ARG A 81 -11.46 -13.49 -6.02
N SER A 82 -11.76 -14.11 -4.89
CA SER A 82 -11.70 -13.49 -3.56
C SER A 82 -10.60 -14.10 -2.68
N GLY A 83 -9.68 -14.87 -3.26
CA GLY A 83 -8.50 -15.41 -2.58
C GLY A 83 -8.69 -16.76 -1.91
N ALA A 84 -9.85 -17.42 -2.05
CA ALA A 84 -10.14 -18.77 -1.58
C ALA A 84 -9.87 -19.02 -0.07
N LEU A 85 -9.89 -17.99 0.76
CA LEU A 85 -9.72 -18.04 2.22
C LEU A 85 -11.07 -17.93 2.94
N PRO A 86 -11.23 -18.51 4.16
CA PRO A 86 -12.51 -18.57 4.89
C PRO A 86 -12.89 -17.23 5.56
N TRP A 87 -12.91 -16.13 4.82
CA TRP A 87 -13.29 -14.80 5.30
C TRP A 87 -14.80 -14.61 5.44
N ILE A 88 -15.60 -15.46 4.80
CA ILE A 88 -17.07 -15.40 4.77
C ILE A 88 -17.66 -15.84 6.10
N GLY A 89 -18.68 -15.11 6.57
CA GLY A 89 -19.44 -15.39 7.78
C GLY A 89 -19.27 -14.37 8.89
N GLU A 90 -19.67 -14.75 10.08
CA GLU A 90 -19.69 -13.90 11.25
C GLU A 90 -18.38 -14.00 12.06
N GLY A 91 -18.04 -12.92 12.74
CA GLY A 91 -16.95 -12.84 13.72
C GLY A 91 -17.31 -11.91 14.85
N MET A 92 -17.00 -12.31 16.08
CA MET A 92 -17.33 -11.58 17.28
C MET A 92 -16.07 -11.25 18.08
N TYR A 93 -15.97 -10.02 18.51
CA TYR A 93 -14.91 -9.53 19.40
C TYR A 93 -15.51 -8.98 20.67
N LYS A 94 -14.87 -9.20 21.80
CA LYS A 94 -15.23 -8.57 23.08
C LYS A 94 -14.00 -8.23 23.91
N MET A 95 -14.16 -7.23 24.75
CA MET A 95 -13.17 -6.90 25.77
C MET A 95 -13.79 -6.19 26.96
N ASN A 96 -13.20 -6.37 28.13
CA ASN A 96 -13.50 -5.57 29.30
C ASN A 96 -12.53 -4.39 29.37
N TRP A 97 -13.06 -3.17 29.25
CA TRP A 97 -12.28 -1.94 29.26
C TRP A 97 -12.63 -1.08 30.47
N THR A 98 -11.64 -0.75 31.28
CA THR A 98 -11.83 0.17 32.43
C THR A 98 -11.68 1.60 31.97
N ALA A 99 -12.79 2.34 31.87
CA ALA A 99 -12.80 3.74 31.51
C ALA A 99 -12.13 4.61 32.54
N PRO A 100 -11.09 5.39 32.23
CA PRO A 100 -10.41 6.26 33.20
C PRO A 100 -11.34 7.32 33.76
N LYS A 101 -11.15 7.67 35.03
CA LYS A 101 -11.89 8.77 35.70
C LYS A 101 -11.41 10.14 35.18
N GLY A 102 -12.27 11.15 35.34
CA GLY A 102 -11.92 12.56 35.09
C GLY A 102 -12.24 13.05 33.68
N TYR A 103 -12.55 12.17 32.75
CA TYR A 103 -13.05 12.52 31.44
C TYR A 103 -14.58 12.67 31.41
N LYS A 104 -15.10 13.33 30.37
CA LYS A 104 -16.54 13.62 30.19
C LYS A 104 -17.13 12.95 28.97
N ARG A 105 -16.27 12.60 28.01
CA ARG A 105 -16.69 11.97 26.76
C ARG A 105 -15.68 10.90 26.36
N ALA A 106 -16.18 9.83 25.76
CA ALA A 106 -15.38 8.75 25.20
C ALA A 106 -15.93 8.35 23.84
N VAL A 107 -15.05 8.26 22.86
CA VAL A 107 -15.37 7.92 21.48
C VAL A 107 -14.52 6.73 21.05
N LEU A 108 -15.15 5.63 20.65
CA LEU A 108 -14.48 4.54 19.96
C LEU A 108 -14.15 4.94 18.53
N VAL A 109 -12.93 4.68 18.10
CA VAL A 109 -12.44 4.95 16.75
C VAL A 109 -11.96 3.64 16.14
N PHE A 110 -12.50 3.30 14.99
CA PHE A 110 -12.10 2.19 14.16
C PHE A 110 -11.48 2.75 12.89
N ASP A 111 -10.26 2.36 12.56
CA ASP A 111 -9.63 2.75 11.27
C ASP A 111 -10.15 1.90 10.11
N GLY A 112 -10.92 0.87 10.41
CA GLY A 112 -11.65 -0.04 9.53
C GLY A 112 -12.02 -1.32 10.25
N ALA A 113 -13.14 -1.96 9.86
CA ALA A 113 -13.59 -3.24 10.40
C ALA A 113 -14.38 -4.04 9.36
N MET A 114 -13.93 -5.24 9.03
CA MET A 114 -14.42 -6.01 7.89
C MET A 114 -15.32 -7.16 8.33
N SER A 115 -16.60 -7.03 8.09
CA SER A 115 -17.39 -5.92 7.56
C SER A 115 -18.67 -5.74 8.36
N GLN A 116 -19.42 -4.70 8.06
CA GLN A 116 -20.72 -4.37 8.67
C GLN A 116 -20.68 -4.43 10.21
N PRO A 117 -19.74 -3.72 10.88
CA PRO A 117 -19.62 -3.76 12.33
C PRO A 117 -20.88 -3.21 13.02
N VAL A 118 -21.34 -3.95 14.03
CA VAL A 118 -22.31 -3.52 15.03
C VAL A 118 -21.60 -3.53 16.37
N VAL A 119 -21.56 -2.38 17.04
CA VAL A 119 -20.85 -2.17 18.31
C VAL A 119 -21.85 -2.06 19.44
N SER A 120 -21.67 -2.88 20.47
CA SER A 120 -22.43 -2.83 21.71
C SER A 120 -21.53 -2.50 22.91
N VAL A 121 -22.08 -1.76 23.86
CA VAL A 121 -21.40 -1.43 25.11
C VAL A 121 -22.33 -1.71 26.29
N ASN A 122 -21.86 -2.54 27.22
CA ASN A 122 -22.65 -2.98 28.38
C ASN A 122 -24.04 -3.54 27.98
N GLY A 123 -24.08 -4.34 26.89
CA GLY A 123 -25.27 -5.00 26.36
C GLY A 123 -26.24 -4.08 25.61
N LYS A 124 -25.85 -2.85 25.27
CA LYS A 124 -26.66 -1.92 24.47
C LYS A 124 -25.94 -1.57 23.17
N GLU A 125 -26.66 -1.59 22.04
CA GLU A 125 -26.12 -1.14 20.76
C GLU A 125 -25.74 0.34 20.86
N ALA A 126 -24.46 0.63 20.63
CA ALA A 126 -23.90 1.97 20.65
C ALA A 126 -23.83 2.57 19.24
N GLY A 127 -23.67 1.73 18.21
CA GLY A 127 -23.64 2.18 16.84
C GLY A 127 -23.21 1.08 15.86
N LYS A 128 -23.25 1.43 14.57
CA LYS A 128 -22.88 0.52 13.46
C LYS A 128 -22.31 1.30 12.29
N TRP A 129 -21.65 0.60 11.38
CA TRP A 129 -21.15 1.15 10.12
C TRP A 129 -21.35 0.14 8.97
N ALA A 130 -21.50 0.61 7.72
CA ALA A 130 -21.76 -0.31 6.61
C ALA A 130 -20.48 -0.70 5.85
N TYR A 131 -19.58 0.27 5.58
CA TYR A 131 -18.42 0.06 4.71
C TYR A 131 -17.17 -0.35 5.50
N GLY A 132 -16.69 -1.56 5.29
CA GLY A 132 -15.59 -2.14 6.08
C GLY A 132 -14.24 -1.45 5.91
N TYR A 133 -14.04 -0.69 4.83
CA TYR A 133 -12.79 0.00 4.54
C TYR A 133 -12.71 1.43 5.10
N ASN A 134 -13.83 1.96 5.58
CA ASN A 134 -13.86 3.34 6.08
C ASN A 134 -13.51 3.41 7.57
N ALA A 135 -12.78 4.45 7.96
CA ALA A 135 -12.66 4.83 9.35
C ALA A 135 -13.98 5.41 9.87
N PHE A 136 -14.36 5.06 11.08
CA PHE A 136 -15.59 5.56 11.70
C PHE A 136 -15.45 5.73 13.22
N ARG A 137 -16.34 6.53 13.77
CA ARG A 137 -16.32 6.94 15.19
C ARG A 137 -17.68 6.71 15.82
N ILE A 138 -17.69 6.14 17.03
CA ILE A 138 -18.91 5.90 17.81
C ILE A 138 -18.77 6.56 19.18
N ASP A 139 -19.64 7.51 19.50
CA ASP A 139 -19.70 8.10 20.84
C ASP A 139 -20.30 7.09 21.83
N ILE A 140 -19.46 6.55 22.70
CA ILE A 140 -19.85 5.56 23.70
C ILE A 140 -20.15 6.17 25.07
N THR A 141 -20.09 7.49 25.20
CA THR A 141 -20.33 8.22 26.46
C THR A 141 -21.65 7.84 27.16
N PRO A 142 -22.80 7.69 26.44
CA PRO A 142 -24.05 7.33 27.10
C PRO A 142 -24.12 5.92 27.65
N PHE A 143 -23.17 5.05 27.24
CA PHE A 143 -23.21 3.60 27.49
C PHE A 143 -22.18 3.15 28.54
N ILE A 144 -21.17 3.98 28.87
CA ILE A 144 -20.08 3.63 29.76
C ILE A 144 -20.25 4.23 31.17
N GLN A 145 -19.53 3.62 32.14
CA GLN A 145 -19.32 4.14 33.46
C GLN A 145 -17.83 4.46 33.65
N PHE A 146 -17.51 5.76 33.75
CA PHE A 146 -16.13 6.18 34.05
C PHE A 146 -15.66 5.66 35.41
N GLY A 147 -14.45 5.14 35.46
CA GLY A 147 -13.85 4.54 36.66
C GLY A 147 -14.30 3.11 36.94
N LYS A 148 -15.08 2.50 36.03
CA LYS A 148 -15.50 1.08 36.12
C LYS A 148 -15.13 0.32 34.84
N SER A 149 -15.15 -1.00 34.94
CA SER A 149 -15.05 -1.90 33.80
C SER A 149 -16.34 -1.83 32.97
N ASN A 150 -16.19 -1.76 31.65
CA ASN A 150 -17.27 -1.74 30.68
C ASN A 150 -17.00 -2.86 29.64
N LEU A 151 -18.00 -3.64 29.33
CA LEU A 151 -17.93 -4.65 28.26
C LEU A 151 -18.16 -3.97 26.93
N ILE A 152 -17.20 -4.06 26.03
CA ILE A 152 -17.30 -3.62 24.62
C ILE A 152 -17.35 -4.86 23.76
N GLU A 153 -18.32 -4.93 22.85
CA GLU A 153 -18.54 -6.04 21.93
C GLU A 153 -18.66 -5.51 20.51
N VAL A 154 -18.04 -6.19 19.55
CA VAL A 154 -18.13 -5.88 18.11
C VAL A 154 -18.53 -7.13 17.36
N HIS A 155 -19.65 -7.08 16.69
CA HIS A 155 -20.13 -8.13 15.79
C HIS A 155 -19.88 -7.73 14.35
N LEU A 156 -19.23 -8.60 13.57
CA LEU A 156 -18.89 -8.40 12.16
C LEU A 156 -19.60 -9.46 11.32
N ASN A 157 -20.01 -9.07 10.11
CA ASN A 157 -20.63 -9.99 9.16
C ASN A 157 -20.03 -9.80 7.76
N ASN A 158 -19.19 -10.75 7.33
CA ASN A 158 -18.67 -10.82 5.97
C ASN A 158 -19.54 -11.73 5.11
N VAL A 159 -20.33 -11.11 4.23
CA VAL A 159 -21.26 -11.82 3.37
C VAL A 159 -20.54 -12.36 2.13
N GLU A 160 -20.91 -13.54 1.67
CA GLU A 160 -20.41 -14.11 0.42
C GLU A 160 -20.70 -13.21 -0.79
N GLU A 161 -19.92 -13.31 -1.86
CA GLU A 161 -20.04 -12.47 -3.07
C GLU A 161 -20.09 -10.95 -2.79
N SER A 162 -19.36 -10.48 -1.79
CA SER A 162 -19.29 -9.06 -1.42
C SER A 162 -18.08 -8.31 -1.99
N SER A 163 -17.09 -9.03 -2.54
CA SER A 163 -15.84 -8.50 -3.06
C SER A 163 -15.38 -9.20 -4.34
N ARG A 164 -14.55 -8.54 -5.14
CA ARG A 164 -13.87 -9.10 -6.32
C ARG A 164 -12.42 -9.50 -6.03
N TRP A 165 -11.93 -9.20 -4.83
CA TRP A 165 -10.62 -9.56 -4.29
C TRP A 165 -10.77 -10.02 -2.85
N TYR A 166 -9.71 -10.50 -2.23
CA TYR A 166 -9.71 -10.89 -0.83
C TYR A 166 -9.88 -9.67 0.09
N PRO A 167 -10.98 -9.53 0.82
CA PRO A 167 -11.21 -8.39 1.70
C PRO A 167 -10.60 -8.56 3.08
N GLY A 168 -10.28 -9.81 3.48
CA GLY A 168 -10.00 -10.16 4.86
C GLY A 168 -11.25 -10.19 5.73
N GLY A 169 -11.09 -10.53 7.00
CA GLY A 169 -12.19 -10.55 7.97
C GLY A 169 -11.70 -10.21 9.37
N GLY A 170 -12.32 -9.22 10.00
CA GLY A 170 -12.01 -8.91 11.38
C GLY A 170 -11.79 -7.41 11.68
N LEU A 171 -11.29 -7.16 12.88
CA LEU A 171 -10.70 -5.86 13.26
C LEU A 171 -9.30 -5.76 12.64
N TYR A 172 -9.26 -5.60 11.33
CA TYR A 172 -8.04 -5.71 10.53
C TYR A 172 -7.20 -4.43 10.51
N ARG A 173 -7.72 -3.34 11.08
CA ARG A 173 -7.03 -2.07 11.32
C ARG A 173 -7.13 -1.69 12.79
N PRO A 174 -6.33 -0.73 13.29
CA PRO A 174 -6.32 -0.35 14.70
C PRO A 174 -7.68 0.11 15.23
N VAL A 175 -7.92 -0.19 16.52
CA VAL A 175 -9.06 0.29 17.30
C VAL A 175 -8.54 1.07 18.49
N SER A 176 -9.13 2.23 18.77
CA SER A 176 -8.76 3.07 19.91
C SER A 176 -9.96 3.73 20.56
N VAL A 177 -9.76 4.26 21.76
CA VAL A 177 -10.70 5.15 22.46
C VAL A 177 -10.07 6.52 22.60
N GLU A 178 -10.78 7.54 22.13
CA GLU A 178 -10.46 8.94 22.39
C GLU A 178 -11.27 9.44 23.60
N LEU A 179 -10.57 9.99 24.58
CA LEU A 179 -11.15 10.54 25.81
C LEU A 179 -11.03 12.06 25.81
N TYR A 180 -12.08 12.75 26.20
CA TYR A 180 -12.16 14.20 26.19
C TYR A 180 -12.62 14.79 27.52
N GLY A 181 -12.17 16.04 27.80
CA GLY A 181 -12.64 16.89 28.88
C GLY A 181 -13.99 17.57 28.56
N ASN A 182 -14.20 18.73 29.16
CA ASN A 182 -15.46 19.53 28.99
C ASN A 182 -15.47 20.28 27.65
N GLU A 183 -14.31 20.69 27.16
CA GLU A 183 -14.11 21.45 25.93
C GLU A 183 -12.92 20.80 25.19
N ASN A 184 -13.09 20.51 23.92
CA ASN A 184 -12.07 19.87 23.08
C ASN A 184 -12.18 20.30 21.62
N PHE A 185 -11.10 20.13 20.87
CA PHE A 185 -11.14 20.22 19.40
C PHE A 185 -11.83 18.97 18.83
N SER A 186 -12.73 19.18 17.87
CA SER A 186 -13.27 18.09 17.06
C SER A 186 -12.15 17.49 16.22
N THR A 187 -11.87 16.18 16.37
CA THR A 187 -10.66 15.54 15.83
C THR A 187 -10.58 15.66 14.32
N TRP A 188 -11.66 15.33 13.60
CA TRP A 188 -11.67 15.33 12.14
C TRP A 188 -12.06 16.68 11.52
N ASP A 189 -12.44 17.69 12.35
CA ASP A 189 -12.75 19.03 11.89
C ASP A 189 -11.56 19.98 11.90
N THR A 190 -10.43 19.57 12.51
CA THR A 190 -9.18 20.33 12.37
C THR A 190 -8.57 20.09 10.98
N PHE A 191 -8.39 21.19 10.24
CA PHE A 191 -7.83 21.17 8.90
C PHE A 191 -6.68 22.15 8.76
N VAL A 192 -5.55 21.65 8.33
CA VAL A 192 -4.33 22.42 8.07
C VAL A 192 -4.03 22.35 6.59
N ARG A 193 -4.04 23.51 5.90
CA ARG A 193 -3.76 23.55 4.46
C ARG A 193 -2.83 24.69 4.09
N THR A 194 -1.99 24.46 3.10
CA THR A 194 -1.17 25.49 2.48
C THR A 194 -2.01 26.30 1.51
N LEU A 195 -2.10 27.63 1.70
CA LEU A 195 -2.78 28.53 0.79
C LEU A 195 -1.86 28.94 -0.37
N LYS A 196 -0.62 29.25 -0.05
CA LYS A 196 0.47 29.52 -0.99
C LYS A 196 1.80 29.13 -0.38
N ALA A 197 2.75 28.73 -1.19
CA ALA A 197 4.12 28.47 -0.74
C ALA A 197 5.12 28.59 -1.89
N ASP A 198 6.26 29.17 -1.60
CA ASP A 198 7.47 29.14 -2.39
C ASP A 198 8.68 28.93 -1.49
N LYS A 199 9.91 29.13 -2.00
CA LYS A 199 11.14 28.96 -1.22
C LYS A 199 11.34 30.04 -0.15
N GLN A 200 10.65 31.18 -0.24
CA GLN A 200 10.83 32.34 0.65
C GLN A 200 9.77 32.39 1.73
N GLU A 201 8.52 32.11 1.38
CA GLU A 201 7.42 32.15 2.35
C GLU A 201 6.32 31.11 2.06
N ALA A 202 5.60 30.77 3.12
CA ALA A 202 4.34 30.01 3.01
C ALA A 202 3.28 30.63 3.92
N GLU A 203 2.02 30.52 3.46
CA GLU A 203 0.82 30.77 4.26
C GLU A 203 0.09 29.47 4.51
N VAL A 204 -0.03 29.11 5.78
CA VAL A 204 -0.67 27.89 6.24
C VAL A 204 -1.93 28.24 7.03
N GLU A 205 -3.09 27.95 6.48
CA GLU A 205 -4.38 28.12 7.14
C GLU A 205 -4.65 26.95 8.08
N VAL A 206 -5.10 27.27 9.30
CA VAL A 206 -5.55 26.30 10.28
C VAL A 206 -7.01 26.59 10.62
N ASN A 207 -7.88 25.66 10.37
CA ASN A 207 -9.28 25.65 10.77
C ASN A 207 -9.50 24.57 11.82
N ALA A 208 -10.24 24.88 12.90
CA ALA A 208 -10.60 23.89 13.92
C ALA A 208 -11.99 24.23 14.47
N LEU A 209 -12.69 23.18 14.93
CA LEU A 209 -13.98 23.31 15.58
C LEU A 209 -13.84 22.88 17.04
N LEU A 210 -14.35 23.73 17.97
CA LEU A 210 -14.45 23.37 19.38
C LEU A 210 -15.79 22.70 19.66
N GLU A 211 -15.76 21.61 20.39
CA GLU A 211 -16.91 20.90 20.94
C GLU A 211 -16.99 21.08 22.46
N GLY A 212 -18.20 20.98 23.00
CA GLY A 212 -18.46 21.15 24.43
C GLY A 212 -18.80 22.59 24.82
N LYS A 213 -18.63 22.94 26.11
CA LYS A 213 -18.95 24.30 26.61
C LYS A 213 -17.72 25.20 26.51
N ALA A 214 -17.68 26.01 25.45
CA ALA A 214 -16.66 27.03 25.29
C ALA A 214 -16.81 28.14 26.34
N GLY A 215 -15.77 28.35 27.14
CA GLY A 215 -15.74 29.47 28.10
C GLY A 215 -15.53 30.81 27.40
N LYS A 216 -16.23 31.89 27.87
CA LYS A 216 -16.11 33.26 27.31
C LYS A 216 -14.68 33.82 27.35
N SER A 217 -13.85 33.36 28.27
CA SER A 217 -12.43 33.76 28.45
C SER A 217 -11.43 32.82 27.74
N GLY A 218 -11.91 31.95 26.87
CA GLY A 218 -11.06 30.98 26.23
C GLY A 218 -10.09 31.62 25.22
N LYS A 219 -8.89 31.03 25.09
CA LYS A 219 -7.94 31.35 24.01
C LYS A 219 -7.40 30.06 23.40
N THR A 220 -7.14 30.06 22.12
CA THR A 220 -6.45 28.98 21.42
C THR A 220 -5.11 29.49 20.89
N VAL A 221 -4.04 28.80 21.28
CA VAL A 221 -2.69 29.03 20.72
C VAL A 221 -2.45 27.96 19.67
N ILE A 222 -2.10 28.38 18.46
CA ILE A 222 -1.79 27.51 17.34
C ILE A 222 -0.33 27.77 16.97
N ALA A 223 0.54 26.77 17.13
CA ALA A 223 1.96 26.86 16.90
C ALA A 223 2.41 25.80 15.89
N LEU A 224 3.31 26.20 14.98
CA LEU A 224 3.95 25.32 14.02
C LEU A 224 5.41 25.09 14.42
N PHE A 225 5.82 23.83 14.44
CA PHE A 225 7.18 23.41 14.79
C PHE A 225 7.81 22.65 13.59
N ASP A 226 9.10 22.86 13.39
CA ASP A 226 9.90 22.09 12.45
C ASP A 226 10.27 20.69 13.01
N GLU A 227 10.95 19.86 12.21
CA GLU A 227 11.37 18.50 12.64
C GLU A 227 12.33 18.51 13.82
N ALA A 228 13.08 19.59 14.03
CA ALA A 228 13.96 19.76 15.19
C ALA A 228 13.21 20.24 16.46
N GLY A 229 11.90 20.43 16.36
CA GLY A 229 11.04 20.90 17.46
C GLY A 229 11.15 22.42 17.70
N LYS A 230 11.76 23.18 16.79
CA LYS A 230 11.82 24.65 16.88
C LYS A 230 10.49 25.24 16.40
N LYS A 231 9.92 26.16 17.18
CA LYS A 231 8.73 26.91 16.79
C LYS A 231 9.06 27.88 15.66
N VAL A 232 8.40 27.74 14.51
CA VAL A 232 8.60 28.54 13.29
C VAL A 232 7.48 29.55 13.04
N ALA A 233 6.27 29.29 13.58
CA ALA A 233 5.17 30.26 13.52
C ALA A 233 4.21 30.04 14.70
N GLU A 234 3.49 31.09 15.09
CA GLU A 234 2.46 31.02 16.14
C GLU A 234 1.41 32.09 15.92
N GLN A 235 0.16 31.72 16.22
CA GLN A 235 -0.98 32.64 16.29
C GLN A 235 -1.84 32.34 17.52
N THR A 236 -2.52 33.35 18.03
CA THR A 236 -3.45 33.22 19.15
C THR A 236 -4.82 33.74 18.75
N VAL A 237 -5.85 32.90 18.89
CA VAL A 237 -7.25 33.27 18.69
C VAL A 237 -7.95 33.31 20.05
N THR A 238 -8.64 34.40 20.38
CA THR A 238 -9.33 34.60 21.66
C THR A 238 -10.84 34.63 21.48
N GLY A 239 -11.57 34.21 22.50
CA GLY A 239 -13.04 34.27 22.56
C GLY A 239 -13.71 32.92 22.68
N ALA A 240 -15.03 32.96 22.65
CA ALA A 240 -15.91 31.78 22.79
C ALA A 240 -16.43 31.22 21.44
N ASN A 241 -15.94 31.77 20.29
CA ASN A 241 -16.35 31.23 18.99
C ASN A 241 -15.88 29.78 18.88
N PRO A 242 -16.77 28.81 18.63
CA PRO A 242 -16.36 27.43 18.41
C PRO A 242 -15.57 27.23 17.14
N GLU A 243 -15.79 28.06 16.12
CA GLU A 243 -15.03 28.03 14.88
C GLU A 243 -13.74 28.84 15.02
N ILE A 244 -12.61 28.18 14.90
CA ILE A 244 -11.29 28.78 14.95
C ILE A 244 -10.72 28.77 13.55
N LYS A 245 -10.33 29.96 13.06
CA LYS A 245 -9.67 30.12 11.77
C LYS A 245 -8.53 31.10 11.89
N THR A 246 -7.35 30.69 11.43
CA THR A 246 -6.18 31.57 11.40
C THR A 246 -5.20 31.16 10.31
N THR A 247 -4.27 32.07 9.96
CA THR A 247 -3.20 31.81 9.00
C THR A 247 -1.85 32.01 9.65
N LEU A 248 -0.97 31.00 9.56
CA LEU A 248 0.41 31.04 9.99
C LEU A 248 1.30 31.42 8.80
N LYS A 249 2.21 32.38 9.00
CA LYS A 249 3.23 32.74 8.01
C LYS A 249 4.53 32.05 8.37
N VAL A 250 5.14 31.36 7.42
CA VAL A 250 6.37 30.60 7.58
C VAL A 250 7.42 31.17 6.64
N ALA A 251 8.52 31.65 7.18
CA ALA A 251 9.65 32.12 6.38
C ALA A 251 10.59 30.98 6.02
N ASN A 252 11.05 30.93 4.77
CA ASN A 252 11.94 29.92 4.22
C ASN A 252 11.48 28.48 4.50
N PRO A 253 10.24 28.12 4.10
CA PRO A 253 9.68 26.81 4.41
C PRO A 253 10.45 25.70 3.69
N GLN A 254 10.56 24.54 4.36
CA GLN A 254 10.92 23.28 3.70
C GLN A 254 9.65 22.69 3.10
N LEU A 255 9.62 22.56 1.77
CA LEU A 255 8.44 22.05 1.07
C LEU A 255 8.45 20.53 1.02
N TRP A 256 7.29 19.94 1.28
CA TRP A 256 7.11 18.49 1.14
C TRP A 256 7.09 18.08 -0.34
N SER A 257 7.86 17.07 -0.70
CA SER A 257 7.83 16.39 -2.00
C SER A 257 8.27 14.93 -1.85
N PRO A 258 8.07 14.07 -2.88
CA PRO A 258 8.61 12.71 -2.88
C PRO A 258 10.12 12.62 -2.66
N GLU A 259 10.86 13.63 -3.09
CA GLU A 259 12.32 13.72 -2.96
C GLU A 259 12.76 14.31 -1.62
N SER A 260 11.88 15.09 -0.97
CA SER A 260 12.14 15.75 0.32
C SER A 260 10.85 15.78 1.16
N PRO A 261 10.52 14.68 1.85
CA PRO A 261 9.24 14.52 2.56
C PRO A 261 9.26 15.19 3.94
N TYR A 262 9.56 16.49 3.97
CA TYR A 262 9.70 17.26 5.21
C TYR A 262 8.34 17.48 5.89
N LEU A 263 8.25 17.14 7.18
CA LEU A 263 7.04 17.25 7.98
C LEU A 263 7.18 18.27 9.11
N TYR A 264 6.16 19.11 9.25
CA TYR A 264 5.99 20.01 10.37
C TYR A 264 5.00 19.43 11.37
N GLN A 265 5.06 19.90 12.62
CA GLN A 265 4.10 19.61 13.65
C GLN A 265 3.25 20.85 13.97
N VAL A 266 1.93 20.76 13.78
CA VAL A 266 0.97 21.78 14.23
C VAL A 266 0.44 21.39 15.58
N LYS A 267 0.55 22.28 16.57
CA LYS A 267 0.02 22.09 17.92
C LYS A 267 -1.01 23.17 18.23
N LEU A 268 -2.24 22.73 18.48
CA LEU A 268 -3.33 23.56 18.96
C LEU A 268 -3.46 23.36 20.48
N THR A 269 -3.44 24.44 21.24
CA THR A 269 -3.63 24.39 22.69
C THR A 269 -4.78 25.31 23.08
N ARG A 270 -5.87 24.74 23.59
CA ARG A 270 -7.02 25.48 24.12
C ARG A 270 -6.84 25.74 25.62
N TYR A 271 -7.02 27.01 25.99
CA TYR A 271 -6.96 27.44 27.38
C TYR A 271 -8.32 27.98 27.83
N GLU A 272 -8.74 27.62 29.05
CA GLU A 272 -9.80 28.26 29.80
C GLU A 272 -9.15 28.99 30.99
N GLY A 273 -9.03 30.33 30.84
CA GLY A 273 -8.20 31.12 31.77
C GLY A 273 -6.74 30.67 31.72
N LYS A 274 -6.19 30.17 32.84
CA LYS A 274 -4.82 29.64 32.93
C LYS A 274 -4.72 28.12 32.74
N LYS A 275 -5.86 27.40 32.66
CA LYS A 275 -5.89 25.95 32.55
C LYS A 275 -5.89 25.53 31.10
N VAL A 276 -5.16 24.47 30.78
CA VAL A 276 -5.24 23.80 29.48
C VAL A 276 -6.50 22.95 29.46
N ALA A 277 -7.41 23.22 28.54
CA ALA A 277 -8.64 22.48 28.32
C ALA A 277 -8.42 21.30 27.36
N ASP A 278 -7.74 21.53 26.24
CA ASP A 278 -7.39 20.48 25.27
C ASP A 278 -6.09 20.80 24.52
N VAL A 279 -5.40 19.76 24.08
CA VAL A 279 -4.24 19.85 23.19
C VAL A 279 -4.43 18.86 22.05
N GLN A 280 -4.33 19.38 20.83
CA GLN A 280 -4.28 18.55 19.62
C GLN A 280 -2.98 18.80 18.87
N THR A 281 -2.34 17.72 18.45
CA THR A 281 -1.11 17.77 17.68
C THR A 281 -1.29 16.99 16.39
N LEU A 282 -0.90 17.58 15.25
CA LEU A 282 -1.03 17.01 13.92
C LEU A 282 0.32 17.16 13.20
N LYS A 283 0.69 16.16 12.38
CA LYS A 283 1.75 16.32 11.39
C LYS A 283 1.15 16.91 10.11
N THR A 284 1.93 17.72 9.40
CA THR A 284 1.55 18.29 8.10
C THR A 284 2.79 18.55 7.25
N GLY A 285 2.62 18.61 5.92
CA GLY A 285 3.66 19.05 4.99
C GLY A 285 3.20 20.32 4.28
N ILE A 286 4.11 21.27 4.12
CA ILE A 286 3.85 22.50 3.36
C ILE A 286 4.08 22.20 1.87
N ARG A 287 3.04 22.26 1.06
CA ARG A 287 3.11 22.03 -0.40
C ARG A 287 1.94 22.65 -1.12
N THR A 288 2.09 22.88 -2.41
CA THR A 288 1.02 23.29 -3.32
C THR A 288 0.80 22.24 -4.41
N ILE A 289 -0.46 22.05 -4.79
CA ILE A 289 -0.89 21.16 -5.87
C ILE A 289 -1.67 21.98 -6.87
N ALA A 290 -1.43 21.78 -8.16
CA ALA A 290 -2.19 22.41 -9.22
C ALA A 290 -2.33 21.47 -10.43
N VAL A 291 -3.43 21.60 -11.13
CA VAL A 291 -3.69 20.92 -12.41
C VAL A 291 -4.22 21.94 -13.41
N SER A 292 -3.71 21.92 -14.63
CA SER A 292 -4.21 22.76 -15.71
C SER A 292 -3.84 22.23 -17.09
N LYS A 293 -4.53 22.78 -18.10
CA LYS A 293 -4.25 22.51 -19.51
C LYS A 293 -2.81 22.83 -19.91
N ASP A 294 -2.22 23.90 -19.32
CA ASP A 294 -0.92 24.42 -19.76
C ASP A 294 0.25 23.57 -19.27
N TYR A 295 0.13 22.97 -18.08
CA TYR A 295 1.23 22.23 -17.45
C TYR A 295 0.84 20.83 -16.92
N GLY A 296 -0.42 20.41 -17.04
CA GLY A 296 -0.86 19.14 -16.47
C GLY A 296 -0.86 19.16 -14.95
N PHE A 297 -0.10 18.26 -14.31
CA PHE A 297 0.04 18.17 -12.85
C PHE A 297 1.30 18.89 -12.36
N GLN A 298 1.14 19.71 -11.34
CA GLN A 298 2.25 20.38 -10.64
C GLN A 298 2.23 20.12 -9.15
N LEU A 299 3.40 19.86 -8.57
CA LEU A 299 3.67 19.89 -7.14
C LEU A 299 4.70 20.98 -6.86
N ASN A 300 4.37 21.91 -5.97
CA ASN A 300 5.22 23.08 -5.64
C ASN A 300 5.66 23.90 -6.86
N GLY A 301 4.75 24.06 -7.83
CA GLY A 301 5.02 24.77 -9.07
C GLY A 301 5.91 24.02 -10.08
N VAL A 302 6.32 22.77 -9.76
CA VAL A 302 7.12 21.94 -10.66
C VAL A 302 6.19 20.96 -11.39
N THR A 303 6.18 21.05 -12.72
CA THR A 303 5.46 20.11 -13.59
C THR A 303 6.11 18.74 -13.53
N ARG A 304 5.29 17.69 -13.32
CA ARG A 304 5.73 16.31 -13.29
C ARG A 304 4.68 15.35 -13.81
N LYS A 305 5.12 14.23 -14.35
CA LYS A 305 4.25 13.09 -14.66
C LYS A 305 4.28 12.13 -13.50
N LEU A 306 3.10 11.68 -13.09
CA LEU A 306 2.96 10.70 -12.00
C LEU A 306 3.50 9.34 -12.46
N LYS A 307 4.34 8.72 -11.64
CA LYS A 307 4.89 7.38 -11.82
C LYS A 307 4.28 6.49 -10.75
N GLY A 308 3.03 6.09 -10.97
CA GLY A 308 2.22 5.46 -9.96
C GLY A 308 2.03 3.96 -10.15
N VAL A 309 1.66 3.28 -9.05
CA VAL A 309 1.15 1.92 -9.05
C VAL A 309 -0.15 1.85 -8.23
N CYS A 310 -1.06 0.95 -8.60
CA CYS A 310 -2.21 0.59 -7.78
C CYS A 310 -1.78 -0.43 -6.73
N LEU A 311 -2.29 -0.31 -5.51
CA LEU A 311 -2.08 -1.26 -4.43
C LEU A 311 -3.41 -1.66 -3.80
N HIS A 312 -3.67 -2.95 -3.67
CA HIS A 312 -4.69 -3.47 -2.78
C HIS A 312 -4.26 -3.36 -1.32
N HIS A 313 -5.19 -3.54 -0.39
CA HIS A 313 -4.97 -3.35 1.04
C HIS A 313 -4.35 -4.56 1.75
N ASP A 314 -4.35 -5.75 1.11
CA ASP A 314 -3.71 -6.92 1.70
C ASP A 314 -2.18 -6.82 1.67
N LEU A 315 -1.55 -7.50 2.61
CA LEU A 315 -0.11 -7.58 2.79
C LEU A 315 0.42 -8.97 2.41
N GLY A 316 -0.16 -9.57 1.35
CA GLY A 316 0.19 -10.90 0.88
C GLY A 316 0.00 -11.96 1.97
N PRO A 317 1.08 -12.64 2.43
CA PRO A 317 1.00 -13.72 3.42
C PRO A 317 0.54 -13.29 4.81
N LEU A 318 0.48 -11.99 5.08
CA LEU A 318 -0.04 -11.43 6.33
C LEU A 318 -1.56 -11.16 6.26
N GLY A 319 -2.18 -11.31 5.09
CA GLY A 319 -3.59 -11.02 4.86
C GLY A 319 -3.90 -9.54 4.94
N ALA A 320 -5.12 -9.22 5.42
CA ALA A 320 -5.58 -7.84 5.55
C ALA A 320 -5.14 -7.17 6.87
N ALA A 321 -4.68 -7.95 7.88
CA ALA A 321 -4.25 -7.41 9.16
C ALA A 321 -3.09 -6.44 9.00
N GLU A 322 -3.32 -5.17 9.30
CA GLU A 322 -2.35 -4.11 9.06
C GLU A 322 -1.09 -4.27 9.93
N ASN A 323 0.07 -4.12 9.29
CA ASN A 323 1.37 -4.15 9.96
C ASN A 323 2.30 -3.07 9.41
N LYS A 324 2.90 -2.29 10.32
CA LYS A 324 3.76 -1.14 9.99
C LYS A 324 4.98 -1.53 9.15
N ALA A 325 5.73 -2.57 9.55
CA ALA A 325 6.94 -2.98 8.85
C ALA A 325 6.63 -3.49 7.43
N ALA A 326 5.52 -4.23 7.26
CA ALA A 326 5.09 -4.70 5.95
C ALA A 326 4.67 -3.56 5.03
N LEU A 327 3.94 -2.56 5.53
CA LEU A 327 3.58 -1.36 4.76
C LEU A 327 4.82 -0.55 4.38
N ILE A 328 5.77 -0.36 5.30
CA ILE A 328 7.05 0.31 5.01
C ILE A 328 7.79 -0.43 3.91
N ARG A 329 7.86 -1.78 3.97
CA ARG A 329 8.49 -2.61 2.94
C ARG A 329 7.87 -2.35 1.56
N GLN A 330 6.53 -2.40 1.48
CA GLN A 330 5.83 -2.17 0.21
C GLN A 330 6.18 -0.79 -0.37
N ILE A 331 6.10 0.27 0.42
CA ILE A 331 6.36 1.64 -0.06
C ILE A 331 7.84 1.82 -0.42
N LYS A 332 8.76 1.32 0.40
CA LYS A 332 10.21 1.42 0.12
C LYS A 332 10.61 0.69 -1.16
N MET A 333 10.08 -0.49 -1.41
CA MET A 333 10.35 -1.23 -2.64
C MET A 333 9.84 -0.50 -3.89
N MET A 334 8.65 0.10 -3.82
CA MET A 334 8.14 0.92 -4.93
C MET A 334 9.00 2.17 -5.14
N LYS A 335 9.44 2.83 -4.06
CA LYS A 335 10.36 3.99 -4.18
C LYS A 335 11.71 3.60 -4.79
N GLN A 336 12.27 2.45 -4.42
CA GLN A 336 13.53 1.97 -5.01
C GLN A 336 13.38 1.69 -6.51
N MET A 337 12.23 1.24 -6.94
CA MET A 337 11.90 1.11 -8.36
C MET A 337 11.83 2.48 -9.08
N GLY A 338 11.68 3.58 -8.34
CA GLY A 338 11.51 4.95 -8.87
C GLY A 338 10.04 5.38 -8.98
N CYS A 339 9.13 4.63 -8.38
CA CYS A 339 7.73 5.01 -8.19
C CYS A 339 7.64 6.22 -7.25
N ASP A 340 6.77 7.17 -7.57
CA ASP A 340 6.54 8.38 -6.76
C ASP A 340 5.08 8.56 -6.32
N ALA A 341 4.18 7.67 -6.74
CA ALA A 341 2.77 7.72 -6.39
C ALA A 341 2.14 6.33 -6.21
N ILE A 342 1.13 6.23 -5.35
CA ILE A 342 0.26 5.05 -5.25
C ILE A 342 -1.21 5.44 -5.40
N ARG A 343 -2.02 4.51 -5.94
CA ARG A 343 -3.48 4.56 -5.89
C ARG A 343 -3.97 3.45 -4.96
N THR A 344 -4.80 3.80 -3.98
CA THR A 344 -5.38 2.82 -3.06
C THR A 344 -6.57 2.13 -3.73
N ALA A 345 -6.32 1.02 -4.39
CA ALA A 345 -7.31 0.33 -5.21
C ALA A 345 -8.07 -0.73 -4.38
N HIS A 346 -9.36 -0.80 -4.46
CA HIS A 346 -10.33 0.23 -4.87
C HIS A 346 -11.14 0.59 -3.63
N ASN A 347 -10.47 1.09 -2.61
CA ASN A 347 -11.04 1.34 -1.29
C ASN A 347 -10.22 2.39 -0.51
N MET A 348 -10.78 2.80 0.62
CA MET A 348 -10.20 3.84 1.45
C MET A 348 -8.92 3.38 2.15
N PRO A 349 -7.85 4.21 2.15
CA PRO A 349 -6.59 3.90 2.82
C PRO A 349 -6.74 3.87 4.34
N SER A 350 -5.74 3.30 5.02
CA SER A 350 -5.60 3.41 6.47
C SER A 350 -4.79 4.63 6.88
N THR A 351 -4.94 5.03 8.14
CA THR A 351 -4.14 6.11 8.74
C THR A 351 -2.65 5.76 8.70
N MET A 352 -2.29 4.54 9.07
CA MET A 352 -0.89 4.08 9.10
C MET A 352 -0.24 4.12 7.71
N GLN A 353 -0.96 3.68 6.67
CA GLN A 353 -0.46 3.75 5.29
C GLN A 353 -0.20 5.21 4.87
N MET A 354 -1.09 6.13 5.22
CA MET A 354 -0.93 7.55 4.90
C MET A 354 0.24 8.19 5.65
N GLU A 355 0.41 7.90 6.94
CA GLU A 355 1.55 8.36 7.73
C GLU A 355 2.90 7.87 7.18
N ILE A 356 2.95 6.63 6.70
CA ILE A 356 4.13 6.07 6.03
C ILE A 356 4.39 6.78 4.71
N CYS A 357 3.36 7.02 3.90
CA CYS A 357 3.48 7.77 2.65
C CYS A 357 3.93 9.22 2.89
N ASP A 358 3.42 9.87 3.95
CA ASP A 358 3.87 11.21 4.35
C ASP A 358 5.36 11.25 4.66
N SER A 359 5.84 10.30 5.45
CA SER A 359 7.22 10.27 5.95
C SER A 359 8.23 9.76 4.91
N LEU A 360 7.82 8.85 4.03
CA LEU A 360 8.68 8.32 2.98
C LEU A 360 8.61 9.11 1.66
N GLY A 361 7.67 10.06 1.54
CA GLY A 361 7.51 10.85 0.33
C GLY A 361 6.89 10.06 -0.82
N MET A 362 5.74 9.43 -0.59
CA MET A 362 4.95 8.76 -1.61
C MET A 362 3.64 9.52 -1.83
N MET A 363 3.43 10.07 -3.02
CA MET A 363 2.14 10.70 -3.36
C MET A 363 1.03 9.68 -3.38
N VAL A 364 -0.20 10.09 -3.07
CA VAL A 364 -1.35 9.18 -2.98
C VAL A 364 -2.54 9.74 -3.75
N MET A 365 -3.11 8.91 -4.62
CA MET A 365 -4.48 9.02 -5.07
C MET A 365 -5.33 8.16 -4.12
N ALA A 366 -6.03 8.81 -3.18
CA ALA A 366 -6.86 8.12 -2.20
C ALA A 366 -8.24 7.83 -2.80
N GLU A 367 -8.53 6.54 -3.00
CA GLU A 367 -9.77 6.10 -3.64
C GLU A 367 -10.82 5.66 -2.62
N SER A 368 -12.09 5.84 -2.97
CA SER A 368 -13.22 5.57 -2.09
C SER A 368 -13.92 4.25 -2.40
N PHE A 369 -14.54 4.11 -3.58
CA PHE A 369 -15.49 3.04 -3.90
C PHE A 369 -15.15 2.30 -5.18
N ASP A 370 -15.37 0.97 -5.20
CA ASP A 370 -15.28 0.16 -6.43
C ASP A 370 -16.62 0.13 -7.21
N MET A 371 -17.72 0.45 -6.57
CA MET A 371 -19.04 0.48 -7.20
C MET A 371 -19.95 1.50 -6.53
N TRP A 372 -20.95 1.99 -7.27
CA TRP A 372 -21.97 2.91 -6.74
C TRP A 372 -23.33 2.20 -6.62
N ILE A 373 -24.31 2.57 -7.44
CA ILE A 373 -25.68 2.02 -7.37
C ILE A 373 -25.75 0.62 -7.98
N TYR A 374 -25.08 0.41 -9.13
CA TYR A 374 -25.10 -0.88 -9.82
C TYR A 374 -24.01 -1.81 -9.27
N PRO A 375 -24.37 -3.02 -8.84
CA PRO A 375 -23.43 -3.93 -8.20
C PRO A 375 -22.50 -4.60 -9.22
N LYS A 376 -21.20 -4.61 -8.91
CA LYS A 376 -20.22 -5.51 -9.55
C LYS A 376 -20.16 -6.87 -8.89
N CYS A 377 -20.57 -6.95 -7.63
CA CYS A 377 -20.76 -8.18 -6.86
C CYS A 377 -22.15 -8.18 -6.25
N LYS A 378 -22.76 -9.38 -6.13
CA LYS A 378 -24.14 -9.56 -5.64
C LYS A 378 -24.40 -8.88 -4.30
N ASN A 379 -23.45 -8.97 -3.37
CA ASN A 379 -23.54 -8.44 -2.02
C ASN A 379 -22.57 -7.26 -1.75
N GLY A 380 -22.10 -6.61 -2.82
CA GLY A 380 -21.15 -5.49 -2.71
C GLY A 380 -21.76 -4.21 -2.14
N TYR A 381 -20.92 -3.18 -2.06
CA TYR A 381 -21.27 -1.89 -1.46
C TYR A 381 -22.48 -1.17 -2.12
N ALA A 382 -22.82 -1.51 -3.33
CA ALA A 382 -23.99 -0.94 -4.03
C ALA A 382 -25.29 -1.02 -3.20
N LYS A 383 -25.45 -2.02 -2.33
CA LYS A 383 -26.58 -2.14 -1.41
C LYS A 383 -26.67 -1.01 -0.39
N PHE A 384 -25.55 -0.41 -0.05
CA PHE A 384 -25.44 0.63 0.98
C PHE A 384 -25.27 2.03 0.39
N PHE A 385 -24.91 2.13 -0.87
CA PHE A 385 -24.45 3.36 -1.51
C PHE A 385 -25.42 4.54 -1.31
N LYS A 386 -26.71 4.34 -1.52
CA LYS A 386 -27.72 5.42 -1.41
C LYS A 386 -27.81 6.03 -0.01
N GLU A 387 -27.62 5.23 1.03
CA GLU A 387 -27.72 5.67 2.43
C GLU A 387 -26.37 6.16 2.98
N TRP A 388 -25.27 5.51 2.55
CA TRP A 388 -23.98 5.64 3.22
C TRP A 388 -22.94 6.44 2.45
N SER A 389 -23.07 6.60 1.14
CA SER A 389 -21.98 7.19 0.33
C SER A 389 -21.56 8.59 0.77
N ASP A 390 -22.49 9.45 1.17
CA ASP A 390 -22.18 10.81 1.64
C ASP A 390 -21.44 10.80 2.97
N LYS A 391 -21.82 9.90 3.88
CA LYS A 391 -21.14 9.69 5.17
C LYS A 391 -19.73 9.17 4.95
N ASP A 392 -19.61 8.17 4.07
CA ASP A 392 -18.35 7.51 3.81
C ASP A 392 -17.35 8.42 3.12
N ILE A 393 -17.75 9.16 2.06
CA ILE A 393 -16.83 10.09 1.39
C ILE A 393 -16.47 11.29 2.29
N THR A 394 -17.40 11.75 3.11
CA THR A 394 -17.14 12.80 4.11
C THR A 394 -16.10 12.34 5.14
N ASN A 395 -16.23 11.11 5.64
CA ASN A 395 -15.27 10.55 6.58
C ASN A 395 -13.89 10.39 5.93
N LEU A 396 -13.82 9.85 4.71
CA LEU A 396 -12.55 9.73 3.98
C LEU A 396 -11.82 11.08 3.92
N VAL A 397 -12.49 12.11 3.43
CA VAL A 397 -11.87 13.42 3.24
C VAL A 397 -11.50 14.06 4.59
N LYS A 398 -12.43 14.15 5.54
CA LYS A 398 -12.18 14.78 6.85
C LYS A 398 -11.08 14.08 7.65
N HIS A 399 -11.04 12.75 7.58
CA HIS A 399 -10.05 11.97 8.30
C HIS A 399 -8.64 12.13 7.73
N HIS A 400 -8.53 12.15 6.40
CA HIS A 400 -7.22 12.09 5.74
C HIS A 400 -6.72 13.40 5.12
N ARG A 401 -7.51 14.48 5.09
CA ARG A 401 -7.13 15.75 4.42
C ARG A 401 -5.87 16.44 4.97
N ASN A 402 -5.41 16.07 6.17
CA ASN A 402 -4.17 16.61 6.74
C ASN A 402 -2.89 15.90 6.28
N HIS A 403 -3.00 14.76 5.57
CA HIS A 403 -1.86 14.04 5.02
C HIS A 403 -1.30 14.74 3.77
N PRO A 404 -0.05 15.25 3.79
CA PRO A 404 0.53 15.92 2.62
C PRO A 404 0.75 14.98 1.43
N SER A 405 0.91 13.69 1.67
CA SER A 405 1.06 12.67 0.63
C SER A 405 -0.15 12.56 -0.30
N ILE A 406 -1.37 12.78 0.20
CA ILE A 406 -2.56 12.76 -0.65
C ILE A 406 -2.54 13.97 -1.59
N VAL A 407 -2.49 13.70 -2.88
CA VAL A 407 -2.47 14.71 -3.93
C VAL A 407 -3.76 14.74 -4.77
N MET A 408 -4.60 13.73 -4.63
CA MET A 408 -5.83 13.58 -5.42
C MET A 408 -6.82 12.69 -4.68
N TRP A 409 -8.11 13.03 -4.75
CA TRP A 409 -9.22 12.17 -4.31
C TRP A 409 -9.79 11.41 -5.49
N SER A 410 -10.06 10.11 -5.34
CA SER A 410 -10.76 9.32 -6.35
C SER A 410 -12.11 8.86 -5.80
N ILE A 411 -13.18 9.21 -6.52
CA ILE A 411 -14.57 8.99 -6.07
C ILE A 411 -15.16 7.67 -6.53
N GLY A 412 -14.41 6.87 -7.30
CA GLY A 412 -14.87 5.57 -7.75
C GLY A 412 -13.94 4.91 -8.76
N ASN A 413 -14.16 3.61 -8.97
CA ASN A 413 -13.45 2.80 -9.95
C ASN A 413 -14.42 2.12 -10.91
N GLU A 414 -14.26 2.34 -12.21
CA GLU A 414 -14.98 1.61 -13.28
C GLU A 414 -16.48 1.43 -13.00
N ILE A 415 -17.09 2.48 -12.45
CA ILE A 415 -18.49 2.40 -12.03
C ILE A 415 -19.40 2.23 -13.27
N PRO A 416 -20.41 1.36 -13.22
CA PRO A 416 -21.25 1.11 -14.39
C PRO A 416 -22.00 2.37 -14.87
N GLU A 417 -22.29 3.32 -13.98
CA GLU A 417 -23.10 4.51 -14.25
C GLU A 417 -22.45 5.56 -15.14
N GLN A 418 -21.17 5.43 -15.51
CA GLN A 418 -20.44 6.45 -16.30
C GLN A 418 -21.07 6.77 -17.67
N TRP A 419 -21.98 5.93 -18.17
CA TRP A 419 -22.73 6.18 -19.41
C TRP A 419 -23.98 7.06 -19.25
N SER A 420 -24.42 7.34 -18.02
CA SER A 420 -25.75 7.89 -17.72
C SER A 420 -25.70 9.31 -17.14
N LYS A 421 -26.80 10.05 -17.31
CA LYS A 421 -27.00 11.35 -16.65
C LYS A 421 -27.07 11.21 -15.13
N GLU A 422 -27.61 10.10 -14.60
CA GLU A 422 -27.63 9.82 -13.15
C GLU A 422 -26.19 9.69 -12.64
N GLY A 423 -25.34 8.97 -13.35
CA GLY A 423 -23.91 8.86 -13.00
C GLY A 423 -23.22 10.22 -12.95
N VAL A 424 -23.47 11.11 -13.92
CA VAL A 424 -22.95 12.49 -13.89
C VAL A 424 -23.39 13.25 -12.65
N GLN A 425 -24.65 13.10 -12.24
CA GLN A 425 -25.18 13.76 -11.04
C GLN A 425 -24.52 13.22 -9.76
N ILE A 426 -24.34 11.90 -9.68
CA ILE A 426 -23.64 11.27 -8.56
C ILE A 426 -22.17 11.70 -8.51
N ALA A 427 -21.48 11.69 -9.65
CA ALA A 427 -20.09 12.14 -9.76
C ALA A 427 -19.93 13.58 -9.26
N LYS A 428 -20.81 14.47 -9.73
CA LYS A 428 -20.80 15.87 -9.29
C LYS A 428 -21.05 15.99 -7.77
N ARG A 429 -22.03 15.26 -7.24
CA ARG A 429 -22.34 15.27 -5.80
C ARG A 429 -21.15 14.81 -4.94
N LEU A 430 -20.50 13.71 -5.30
CA LEU A 430 -19.35 13.19 -4.56
C LEU A 430 -18.13 14.11 -4.68
N GLN A 431 -17.90 14.69 -5.87
CA GLN A 431 -16.85 15.69 -6.08
C GLN A 431 -17.11 16.97 -5.29
N ASP A 432 -18.35 17.46 -5.25
CA ASP A 432 -18.76 18.64 -4.46
C ASP A 432 -18.51 18.41 -2.96
N ILE A 433 -18.74 17.19 -2.43
CA ILE A 433 -18.41 16.84 -1.04
C ILE A 433 -16.89 16.88 -0.81
N CYS A 434 -16.09 16.33 -1.73
CA CYS A 434 -14.64 16.43 -1.63
C CYS A 434 -14.18 17.89 -1.58
N HIS A 435 -14.64 18.73 -2.49
CA HIS A 435 -14.30 20.16 -2.52
C HIS A 435 -14.79 20.94 -1.31
N GLN A 436 -15.97 20.57 -0.76
CA GLN A 436 -16.51 21.20 0.44
C GLN A 436 -15.56 21.03 1.64
N TYR A 437 -15.02 19.85 1.81
CA TYR A 437 -14.16 19.53 2.97
C TYR A 437 -12.67 19.68 2.67
N ASP A 438 -12.28 19.65 1.41
CA ASP A 438 -10.90 19.88 0.95
C ASP A 438 -10.82 20.52 -0.43
N PRO A 439 -10.90 21.85 -0.53
CA PRO A 439 -10.80 22.56 -1.80
C PRO A 439 -9.37 22.63 -2.36
N SER A 440 -8.39 22.00 -1.71
CA SER A 440 -6.97 22.09 -2.09
C SER A 440 -6.50 20.97 -3.02
N ARG A 441 -7.30 19.92 -3.21
CA ARG A 441 -6.97 18.77 -4.03
C ARG A 441 -7.98 18.54 -5.15
N PRO A 442 -7.49 18.16 -6.36
CA PRO A 442 -8.37 17.76 -7.45
C PRO A 442 -9.02 16.41 -7.19
N VAL A 443 -10.12 16.16 -7.88
CA VAL A 443 -10.91 14.94 -7.83
C VAL A 443 -10.85 14.21 -9.16
N THR A 444 -10.74 12.89 -9.12
CA THR A 444 -10.70 12.00 -10.27
C THR A 444 -11.61 10.79 -10.08
N GLN A 445 -11.68 9.97 -11.10
CA GLN A 445 -12.23 8.62 -11.11
C GLN A 445 -11.58 7.79 -12.20
N GLY A 446 -11.40 6.47 -11.96
CA GLY A 446 -10.97 5.53 -12.99
C GLY A 446 -12.13 5.13 -13.90
N MET A 447 -12.06 5.49 -15.19
CA MET A 447 -13.10 5.23 -16.19
C MET A 447 -12.62 4.20 -17.22
N ASP A 448 -13.29 3.04 -17.33
CA ASP A 448 -12.98 1.98 -18.32
C ASP A 448 -13.79 2.12 -19.61
N LYS A 449 -14.94 2.79 -19.57
CA LYS A 449 -15.83 3.02 -20.72
C LYS A 449 -15.70 4.46 -21.24
N ALA A 450 -14.49 4.80 -21.71
CA ALA A 450 -14.13 6.16 -22.11
C ALA A 450 -15.13 6.82 -23.08
N GLU A 451 -15.60 6.09 -24.10
CA GLU A 451 -16.56 6.64 -25.10
C GLU A 451 -17.90 7.00 -24.44
N ASP A 452 -18.42 6.15 -23.57
CA ASP A 452 -19.67 6.39 -22.84
C ASP A 452 -19.52 7.54 -21.85
N ALA A 453 -18.41 7.58 -21.10
CA ALA A 453 -18.12 8.65 -20.15
C ALA A 453 -17.96 10.02 -20.83
N LEU A 454 -17.37 10.07 -22.02
CA LEU A 454 -17.26 11.30 -22.82
C LEU A 454 -18.62 11.73 -23.39
N LYS A 455 -19.40 10.78 -23.92
CA LYS A 455 -20.72 11.04 -24.49
C LYS A 455 -21.74 11.52 -23.46
N SER A 456 -21.71 10.98 -22.25
CA SER A 456 -22.61 11.38 -21.15
C SER A 456 -22.25 12.73 -20.54
N GLY A 457 -21.01 13.20 -20.68
CA GLY A 457 -20.43 14.35 -20.00
C GLY A 457 -19.76 13.97 -18.67
N PHE A 458 -19.69 12.70 -18.33
CA PHE A 458 -19.13 12.23 -17.09
C PHE A 458 -17.63 12.58 -16.95
N ALA A 459 -16.83 12.30 -17.98
CA ALA A 459 -15.40 12.57 -17.99
C ALA A 459 -15.11 14.09 -17.86
N GLN A 460 -15.95 14.92 -18.47
CA GLN A 460 -15.81 16.38 -18.42
C GLN A 460 -16.16 16.97 -17.03
N THR A 461 -16.84 16.20 -16.17
CA THR A 461 -17.17 16.61 -14.80
C THR A 461 -15.96 16.53 -13.86
N MET A 462 -15.03 15.62 -14.11
CA MET A 462 -13.87 15.41 -13.24
C MET A 462 -12.85 16.56 -13.35
N ASP A 463 -12.24 16.95 -12.23
CA ASP A 463 -11.07 17.86 -12.27
C ASP A 463 -9.92 17.24 -13.05
N VAL A 464 -9.68 15.94 -12.84
CA VAL A 464 -8.70 15.14 -13.56
C VAL A 464 -9.39 13.95 -14.22
N PRO A 465 -9.56 13.94 -15.56
CA PRO A 465 -10.09 12.77 -16.25
C PRO A 465 -9.13 11.60 -16.15
N GLY A 466 -9.52 10.55 -15.41
CA GLY A 466 -8.76 9.31 -15.26
C GLY A 466 -9.32 8.21 -16.17
N PHE A 467 -8.48 7.60 -17.00
CA PHE A 467 -8.90 6.49 -17.86
C PHE A 467 -8.16 5.22 -17.47
N ASN A 468 -8.94 4.14 -17.34
CA ASN A 468 -8.40 2.81 -17.11
C ASN A 468 -8.17 2.15 -18.48
N TYR A 469 -6.89 1.79 -18.73
CA TYR A 469 -6.48 1.11 -19.97
C TYR A 469 -6.86 1.85 -21.26
N ARG A 470 -7.01 1.11 -22.38
CA ARG A 470 -7.47 1.65 -23.68
C ARG A 470 -6.62 2.81 -24.18
N VAL A 471 -5.32 2.79 -23.92
CA VAL A 471 -4.36 3.85 -24.30
C VAL A 471 -4.45 4.23 -25.80
N HIS A 472 -4.81 3.29 -26.68
CA HIS A 472 -5.01 3.53 -28.11
C HIS A 472 -6.17 4.50 -28.44
N LYS A 473 -7.05 4.79 -27.45
CA LYS A 473 -8.16 5.76 -27.60
C LYS A 473 -7.81 7.16 -27.09
N TYR A 474 -6.67 7.37 -26.46
CA TYR A 474 -6.31 8.64 -25.82
C TYR A 474 -6.34 9.82 -26.79
N TYR A 475 -5.93 9.63 -28.05
CA TYR A 475 -5.99 10.68 -29.09
C TYR A 475 -7.41 11.22 -29.36
N LYS A 476 -8.41 10.34 -29.38
CA LYS A 476 -9.80 10.72 -29.55
C LYS A 476 -10.40 11.28 -28.26
N ASN A 477 -9.95 10.77 -27.12
CA ASN A 477 -10.46 11.19 -25.81
C ASN A 477 -10.06 12.63 -25.52
N ILE A 478 -8.80 13.00 -25.74
CA ILE A 478 -8.27 14.33 -25.44
C ILE A 478 -8.99 15.45 -26.19
N GLU A 479 -9.44 15.20 -27.43
CA GLU A 479 -10.16 16.17 -28.26
C GLU A 479 -11.51 16.59 -27.65
N GLN A 480 -12.09 15.76 -26.77
CA GLN A 480 -13.40 15.96 -26.14
C GLN A 480 -13.29 16.44 -24.69
N LEU A 481 -12.08 16.61 -24.17
CA LEU A 481 -11.83 16.98 -22.77
C LEU A 481 -11.50 18.48 -22.66
N PRO A 482 -12.39 19.31 -22.04
CA PRO A 482 -12.10 20.71 -21.83
C PRO A 482 -10.90 20.94 -20.91
N GLN A 483 -10.55 19.96 -20.07
CA GLN A 483 -9.38 19.98 -19.19
C GLN A 483 -8.07 20.07 -19.99
N GLY A 484 -8.03 19.49 -21.19
CA GLY A 484 -6.86 19.51 -22.08
C GLY A 484 -5.72 18.58 -21.64
N PHE A 485 -5.97 17.69 -20.69
CA PHE A 485 -5.07 16.63 -20.24
C PHE A 485 -5.87 15.42 -19.75
N LEU A 486 -5.20 14.30 -19.57
CA LEU A 486 -5.77 13.08 -18.99
C LEU A 486 -4.72 12.29 -18.21
N LEU A 487 -5.19 11.42 -17.32
CA LEU A 487 -4.39 10.53 -16.49
C LEU A 487 -4.70 9.07 -16.84
N GLY A 488 -3.66 8.23 -16.95
CA GLY A 488 -3.81 6.77 -16.89
C GLY A 488 -4.07 6.34 -15.44
N SER A 489 -5.35 6.34 -15.03
CA SER A 489 -5.72 5.99 -13.65
C SER A 489 -5.54 4.52 -13.33
N GLU A 490 -5.49 3.67 -14.38
CA GLU A 490 -5.13 2.26 -14.31
C GLU A 490 -4.54 1.83 -15.66
N THR A 491 -3.31 1.31 -15.65
CA THR A 491 -2.58 0.99 -16.87
C THR A 491 -1.98 -0.40 -16.82
N ALA A 492 -1.66 -0.96 -17.98
CA ALA A 492 -0.79 -2.12 -18.17
C ALA A 492 -1.10 -3.33 -17.25
N SER A 493 -2.31 -3.92 -17.33
CA SER A 493 -2.57 -5.25 -16.76
C SER A 493 -1.76 -6.33 -17.51
N THR A 494 -0.44 -6.26 -17.37
CA THR A 494 0.51 -7.25 -17.88
C THR A 494 0.59 -8.38 -16.87
N VAL A 495 0.54 -9.62 -17.32
CA VAL A 495 0.55 -10.80 -16.45
C VAL A 495 1.90 -11.50 -16.49
N SER A 496 2.39 -11.97 -15.35
CA SER A 496 3.61 -12.77 -15.26
C SER A 496 3.68 -13.55 -13.94
N SER A 497 4.38 -14.69 -13.97
CA SER A 497 4.76 -15.48 -12.80
C SER A 497 6.27 -15.42 -12.63
N ARG A 498 6.76 -15.05 -11.44
CA ARG A 498 8.19 -14.84 -11.18
C ARG A 498 9.03 -16.05 -11.61
N GLY A 499 10.01 -15.81 -12.51
CA GLY A 499 10.98 -16.81 -12.96
C GLY A 499 10.42 -17.91 -13.90
N VAL A 500 9.18 -17.76 -14.38
CA VAL A 500 8.56 -18.70 -15.33
C VAL A 500 8.67 -18.14 -16.75
N TYR A 501 9.10 -18.96 -17.69
CA TYR A 501 9.28 -18.53 -19.09
C TYR A 501 8.66 -19.56 -20.04
N LYS A 502 7.93 -19.08 -21.03
CA LYS A 502 7.23 -19.91 -22.01
C LYS A 502 7.86 -19.75 -23.40
N PHE A 503 7.91 -20.84 -24.14
CA PHE A 503 8.46 -20.88 -25.49
C PHE A 503 7.48 -21.53 -26.47
N PRO A 504 7.36 -20.98 -27.71
CA PRO A 504 7.97 -19.74 -28.18
C PRO A 504 7.46 -18.50 -27.45
N VAL A 505 8.26 -17.43 -27.38
CA VAL A 505 7.82 -16.16 -26.83
C VAL A 505 6.75 -15.55 -27.73
N VAL A 506 5.61 -15.18 -27.16
CA VAL A 506 4.49 -14.58 -27.89
C VAL A 506 4.13 -13.22 -27.30
N VAL A 507 3.58 -12.34 -28.12
CA VAL A 507 2.89 -11.13 -27.67
C VAL A 507 1.39 -11.43 -27.76
N SER A 508 0.72 -11.53 -26.62
CA SER A 508 -0.66 -12.02 -26.58
C SER A 508 -1.47 -11.39 -25.47
N ASP A 509 -2.74 -11.12 -25.77
CA ASP A 509 -3.76 -10.69 -24.81
C ASP A 509 -4.65 -11.87 -24.32
N LYS A 510 -4.30 -13.11 -24.67
CA LYS A 510 -5.10 -14.31 -24.39
C LYS A 510 -4.26 -15.55 -24.05
N ALA A 511 -2.97 -15.36 -23.73
CA ALA A 511 -2.11 -16.49 -23.42
C ALA A 511 -2.52 -17.14 -22.08
N THR A 512 -2.72 -18.45 -22.11
CA THR A 512 -2.93 -19.31 -20.94
C THR A 512 -2.16 -20.62 -21.12
N TYR A 513 -1.74 -21.22 -20.01
CA TYR A 513 -0.92 -22.43 -20.02
C TYR A 513 -1.49 -23.47 -19.04
N PRO A 514 -1.30 -24.79 -19.33
CA PRO A 514 -1.88 -25.87 -18.51
C PRO A 514 -1.41 -25.90 -17.05
N ASP A 515 -0.26 -25.29 -16.76
CA ASP A 515 0.30 -25.21 -15.40
C ASP A 515 -0.20 -24.00 -14.58
N GLY A 516 -1.11 -23.18 -15.14
CA GLY A 516 -1.65 -22.03 -14.45
C GLY A 516 -0.64 -20.92 -14.22
N GLN A 517 0.47 -20.87 -14.97
CA GLN A 517 1.51 -19.85 -14.85
C GLN A 517 1.57 -18.96 -16.09
N CYS A 518 2.04 -17.71 -15.93
CA CYS A 518 2.24 -16.74 -17.02
C CYS A 518 3.73 -16.55 -17.31
N SER A 519 4.07 -16.15 -18.56
CA SER A 519 5.45 -15.93 -18.97
C SER A 519 6.04 -14.64 -18.41
N SER A 520 7.25 -14.68 -17.88
CA SER A 520 8.01 -13.52 -17.38
C SER A 520 8.73 -12.72 -18.47
N TYR A 521 8.48 -12.97 -19.74
CA TYR A 521 9.00 -12.11 -20.81
C TYR A 521 8.29 -10.75 -20.90
N ASP A 522 7.24 -10.51 -20.09
CA ASP A 522 6.46 -9.27 -20.04
C ASP A 522 5.89 -8.87 -21.42
N THR A 523 5.38 -9.86 -22.14
CA THR A 523 4.76 -9.72 -23.46
C THR A 523 3.32 -10.25 -23.50
N GLU A 524 2.82 -10.71 -22.34
CA GLU A 524 1.45 -11.20 -22.15
C GLU A 524 0.65 -10.21 -21.29
N TYR A 525 -0.58 -9.90 -21.71
CA TYR A 525 -1.44 -8.92 -21.02
C TYR A 525 -2.91 -9.28 -21.17
N CYS A 526 -3.78 -8.64 -20.39
CA CYS A 526 -5.22 -8.90 -20.44
C CYS A 526 -5.88 -8.24 -21.66
N SER A 527 -6.95 -8.83 -22.19
CA SER A 527 -7.63 -8.39 -23.42
C SER A 527 -8.19 -6.96 -23.36
N TRP A 528 -8.45 -6.44 -22.18
CA TRP A 528 -8.89 -5.05 -21.97
C TRP A 528 -7.73 -4.05 -21.87
N SER A 529 -6.50 -4.53 -21.81
CA SER A 529 -5.30 -3.75 -21.48
C SER A 529 -4.28 -3.67 -22.64
N ASN A 530 -3.04 -3.42 -22.30
CA ASN A 530 -1.90 -3.24 -23.18
C ASN A 530 -0.59 -3.48 -22.42
N LEU A 531 0.53 -3.45 -23.13
CA LEU A 531 1.86 -3.49 -22.51
C LEU A 531 2.27 -2.12 -21.93
N PRO A 532 3.17 -2.07 -20.94
CA PRO A 532 3.75 -0.82 -20.43
C PRO A 532 4.34 0.06 -21.54
N ASP A 533 4.90 -0.56 -22.57
CA ASP A 533 5.48 0.08 -23.75
C ASP A 533 4.51 1.05 -24.43
N ASP A 534 3.23 0.69 -24.48
CA ASP A 534 2.19 1.51 -25.13
C ASP A 534 1.85 2.75 -24.29
N ASP A 535 1.73 2.59 -22.96
CA ASP A 535 1.48 3.70 -22.03
C ASP A 535 2.66 4.66 -22.02
N TRP A 536 3.88 4.13 -21.96
CA TRP A 536 5.09 4.94 -21.96
C TRP A 536 5.30 5.70 -23.25
N LYS A 537 4.95 5.11 -24.39
CA LYS A 537 4.99 5.81 -25.67
C LYS A 537 4.10 7.06 -25.64
N MET A 538 2.87 6.91 -25.13
CA MET A 538 1.95 8.04 -25.03
C MET A 538 2.46 9.11 -24.07
N GLN A 539 3.03 8.71 -22.94
CA GLN A 539 3.61 9.66 -21.98
C GLN A 539 4.85 10.38 -22.52
N ASP A 540 5.70 9.71 -23.30
CA ASP A 540 6.90 10.31 -23.88
C ASP A 540 6.58 11.25 -25.04
N ASP A 541 5.61 10.86 -25.87
CA ASP A 541 5.30 11.58 -27.09
C ASP A 541 4.31 12.75 -26.84
N TYR A 542 3.55 12.74 -25.71
CA TYR A 542 2.49 13.73 -25.45
C TYR A 542 2.54 14.28 -24.03
N SER A 543 2.62 15.62 -23.93
CA SER A 543 2.65 16.34 -22.65
C SER A 543 1.34 16.27 -21.88
N TRP A 544 0.22 16.17 -22.60
CA TRP A 544 -1.14 16.10 -22.01
C TRP A 544 -1.48 14.76 -21.33
N VAL A 545 -0.63 13.73 -21.45
CA VAL A 545 -0.72 12.53 -20.59
C VAL A 545 0.08 12.82 -19.33
N ILE A 546 -0.60 13.04 -18.20
CA ILE A 546 0.02 13.54 -16.97
C ILE A 546 0.60 12.47 -16.06
N GLY A 547 0.60 11.21 -16.49
CA GLY A 547 1.18 10.08 -15.77
C GLY A 547 0.31 8.84 -15.82
N GLU A 548 0.66 7.88 -14.97
CA GLU A 548 0.02 6.57 -14.89
C GLU A 548 -0.04 6.01 -13.47
N PHE A 549 -0.96 5.03 -13.27
CA PHE A 549 -1.00 4.14 -12.12
C PHE A 549 -1.10 2.69 -12.64
N VAL A 550 -0.02 1.95 -12.51
CA VAL A 550 0.10 0.59 -13.07
C VAL A 550 -0.73 -0.41 -12.29
N TRP A 551 -1.42 -1.29 -12.94
CA TRP A 551 -2.12 -2.43 -12.36
C TRP A 551 -1.22 -3.68 -12.40
N THR A 552 -0.56 -4.10 -11.28
CA THR A 552 -0.44 -3.49 -9.93
C THR A 552 1.02 -3.48 -9.44
N GLY A 553 1.29 -2.82 -8.31
CA GLY A 553 2.63 -2.87 -7.69
C GLY A 553 2.98 -4.26 -7.15
N TYR A 554 2.01 -4.94 -6.55
CA TYR A 554 2.16 -6.29 -5.99
C TYR A 554 1.05 -7.21 -6.50
N ASP A 555 1.33 -8.49 -6.60
CA ASP A 555 0.27 -9.48 -6.61
C ASP A 555 -0.50 -9.43 -5.30
N TYR A 556 -1.78 -9.63 -5.35
CA TYR A 556 -2.71 -9.61 -4.22
C TYR A 556 -3.59 -10.85 -4.23
N LEU A 557 -4.15 -11.20 -3.09
CA LEU A 557 -5.05 -12.34 -2.96
C LEU A 557 -6.36 -12.09 -3.73
N GLY A 558 -6.73 -13.05 -4.56
CA GLY A 558 -7.88 -12.96 -5.46
C GLY A 558 -7.54 -12.46 -6.87
N GLU A 559 -8.58 -12.32 -7.69
CA GLU A 559 -8.52 -11.93 -9.10
C GLU A 559 -7.42 -12.64 -9.93
N PRO A 560 -7.43 -13.97 -10.03
CA PRO A 560 -6.35 -14.74 -10.65
C PRO A 560 -6.36 -14.69 -12.19
N THR A 561 -6.91 -13.68 -12.82
CA THR A 561 -6.96 -13.55 -14.28
C THR A 561 -5.55 -13.65 -14.90
N PRO A 562 -5.34 -14.46 -15.95
CA PRO A 562 -6.36 -15.06 -16.82
C PRO A 562 -6.89 -16.45 -16.38
N TYR A 563 -6.65 -16.86 -15.17
CA TYR A 563 -6.95 -18.20 -14.65
C TYR A 563 -8.20 -18.27 -13.75
N ASP A 564 -9.19 -17.42 -13.98
CA ASP A 564 -10.42 -17.37 -13.19
C ASP A 564 -11.23 -18.67 -13.17
N THR A 565 -11.03 -19.53 -14.17
CA THR A 565 -11.66 -20.86 -14.26
C THR A 565 -10.70 -22.01 -13.91
N TYR A 566 -9.46 -21.69 -13.59
CA TYR A 566 -8.41 -22.65 -13.22
C TYR A 566 -8.34 -22.82 -11.71
N TRP A 567 -8.23 -24.04 -11.24
CA TRP A 567 -8.03 -24.32 -9.83
C TRP A 567 -6.84 -25.28 -9.64
N PRO A 568 -5.90 -24.99 -8.72
CA PRO A 568 -5.88 -23.85 -7.80
C PRO A 568 -5.30 -22.58 -8.44
N SER A 569 -5.89 -21.43 -8.09
CA SER A 569 -5.33 -20.10 -8.39
C SER A 569 -5.86 -19.10 -7.37
N ARG A 570 -5.00 -18.62 -6.46
CA ARG A 570 -5.40 -17.85 -5.26
C ARG A 570 -5.05 -16.37 -5.30
N SER A 571 -4.22 -15.96 -6.22
CA SER A 571 -3.73 -14.57 -6.29
C SER A 571 -3.67 -14.06 -7.71
N SER A 572 -3.57 -12.74 -7.86
CA SER A 572 -3.38 -12.10 -9.14
C SER A 572 -2.01 -12.42 -9.75
N TYR A 573 -1.86 -12.12 -11.05
CA TYR A 573 -0.61 -12.22 -11.83
C TYR A 573 -0.11 -10.84 -12.28
N PHE A 574 -0.82 -9.77 -11.91
CA PHE A 574 -0.59 -8.41 -12.38
C PHE A 574 0.60 -7.72 -11.73
N GLY A 575 0.98 -8.15 -10.53
CA GLY A 575 2.00 -7.51 -9.71
C GLY A 575 3.34 -7.32 -10.41
N ILE A 576 3.94 -6.17 -10.21
CA ILE A 576 5.35 -5.91 -10.52
C ILE A 576 6.25 -6.73 -9.57
N CYS A 577 5.82 -6.88 -8.31
CA CYS A 577 6.33 -7.88 -7.37
C CYS A 577 5.30 -9.01 -7.21
N ASP A 578 5.76 -10.21 -6.87
CA ASP A 578 4.87 -11.33 -6.57
C ASP A 578 4.21 -11.23 -5.19
N LEU A 579 3.38 -12.22 -4.82
CA LEU A 579 2.66 -12.23 -3.54
C LEU A 579 3.60 -12.31 -2.31
N ALA A 580 4.81 -12.85 -2.46
CA ALA A 580 5.85 -12.85 -1.42
C ALA A 580 6.56 -11.50 -1.30
N GLY A 581 6.27 -10.56 -2.21
CA GLY A 581 6.94 -9.27 -2.34
C GLY A 581 8.31 -9.36 -3.01
N LEU A 582 8.57 -10.43 -3.77
CA LEU A 582 9.80 -10.56 -4.55
C LEU A 582 9.62 -9.92 -5.93
N PRO A 583 10.63 -9.17 -6.43
CA PRO A 583 10.58 -8.58 -7.75
C PRO A 583 10.40 -9.62 -8.86
N LYS A 584 9.46 -9.38 -9.79
CA LYS A 584 9.42 -10.05 -11.09
C LYS A 584 10.36 -9.32 -12.07
N ASP A 585 10.64 -9.90 -13.24
CA ASP A 585 11.53 -9.24 -14.21
C ASP A 585 11.04 -7.83 -14.57
N ARG A 586 9.74 -7.64 -14.65
CA ARG A 586 9.09 -6.34 -14.93
C ARG A 586 9.44 -5.25 -13.91
N TYR A 587 9.78 -5.58 -12.67
CA TYR A 587 10.28 -4.61 -11.69
C TYR A 587 11.49 -3.85 -12.22
N TYR A 588 12.43 -4.56 -12.82
CA TYR A 588 13.66 -3.99 -13.38
C TYR A 588 13.39 -3.17 -14.66
N MET A 589 12.35 -3.52 -15.41
CA MET A 589 11.90 -2.74 -16.55
C MET A 589 11.38 -1.35 -16.12
N TYR A 590 10.54 -1.31 -15.08
CA TYR A 590 10.09 -0.05 -14.47
C TYR A 590 11.24 0.70 -13.81
N ARG A 591 12.14 0.02 -13.09
CA ARG A 591 13.30 0.64 -12.46
C ARG A 591 14.21 1.32 -13.48
N ALA A 592 14.50 0.68 -14.58
CA ALA A 592 15.31 1.23 -15.67
C ALA A 592 14.71 2.53 -16.25
N ARG A 593 13.39 2.65 -16.25
CA ARG A 593 12.70 3.83 -16.75
C ARG A 593 12.55 4.93 -15.69
N TRP A 594 12.12 4.58 -14.49
CA TRP A 594 11.66 5.52 -13.47
C TRP A 594 12.76 5.97 -12.51
N ASN A 595 13.67 5.08 -12.12
CA ASN A 595 14.78 5.42 -11.23
C ASN A 595 15.90 6.09 -12.02
N LYS A 596 16.24 7.32 -11.64
CA LYS A 596 17.34 8.09 -12.25
C LYS A 596 18.57 8.21 -11.35
N GLN A 597 18.52 7.60 -10.17
CA GLN A 597 19.61 7.64 -9.19
C GLN A 597 20.51 6.40 -9.27
N GLN A 598 20.00 5.30 -9.81
CA GLN A 598 20.70 4.03 -9.92
C GLN A 598 20.55 3.47 -11.34
N HIS A 599 21.65 3.02 -11.92
CA HIS A 599 21.63 2.29 -13.19
C HIS A 599 20.98 0.92 -13.02
N THR A 600 20.33 0.48 -14.07
CA THR A 600 19.71 -0.85 -14.15
C THR A 600 20.22 -1.57 -15.38
N THR A 601 20.71 -2.79 -15.18
CA THR A 601 20.96 -3.77 -16.23
C THR A 601 20.46 -5.11 -15.69
N HIS A 602 19.39 -5.64 -16.28
CA HIS A 602 18.74 -6.88 -15.84
C HIS A 602 18.50 -7.81 -17.02
N LEU A 603 19.11 -8.97 -16.97
CA LEU A 603 19.09 -10.00 -18.00
C LEU A 603 18.00 -11.03 -17.70
N LEU A 604 17.21 -11.39 -18.71
CA LEU A 604 16.25 -12.49 -18.64
C LEU A 604 16.30 -13.30 -19.95
N PRO A 605 15.96 -14.61 -19.89
CA PRO A 605 15.55 -15.42 -18.73
C PRO A 605 16.73 -15.89 -17.88
N HIS A 606 16.48 -16.69 -16.84
CA HIS A 606 17.54 -17.49 -16.21
C HIS A 606 18.17 -18.44 -17.23
N TRP A 607 19.40 -18.96 -16.96
CA TRP A 607 20.12 -19.73 -17.94
C TRP A 607 20.23 -21.22 -17.56
N ASN A 608 19.07 -21.84 -17.22
CA ASN A 608 18.93 -23.24 -16.80
C ASN A 608 17.84 -23.94 -17.61
N TRP A 609 18.20 -24.42 -18.84
CA TRP A 609 17.26 -24.97 -19.81
C TRP A 609 17.67 -26.38 -20.26
N LYS A 610 17.92 -27.28 -19.30
CA LYS A 610 18.26 -28.68 -19.57
C LYS A 610 17.26 -29.32 -20.55
N GLY A 611 17.77 -29.91 -21.64
CA GLY A 611 16.99 -30.50 -22.72
C GLY A 611 16.54 -29.51 -23.81
N ARG A 612 16.97 -28.25 -23.74
CA ARG A 612 16.76 -27.26 -24.81
C ARG A 612 18.05 -26.85 -25.52
N GLU A 613 19.13 -27.61 -25.36
CA GLU A 613 20.41 -27.31 -25.96
C GLU A 613 20.28 -27.13 -27.48
N GLY A 614 20.81 -26.04 -28.03
CA GLY A 614 20.73 -25.66 -29.43
C GLY A 614 19.36 -25.08 -29.88
N GLN A 615 18.34 -25.09 -29.05
CA GLN A 615 17.04 -24.47 -29.34
C GLN A 615 17.07 -22.97 -29.10
N VAL A 616 16.29 -22.25 -29.92
CA VAL A 616 16.13 -20.79 -29.76
C VAL A 616 15.52 -20.45 -28.40
N THR A 617 16.26 -19.64 -27.67
CA THR A 617 15.88 -19.11 -26.35
C THR A 617 16.11 -17.59 -26.39
N PRO A 618 15.09 -16.80 -26.70
CA PRO A 618 15.19 -15.34 -26.75
C PRO A 618 15.74 -14.78 -25.45
N VAL A 619 16.60 -13.76 -25.56
CA VAL A 619 17.20 -13.08 -24.42
C VAL A 619 16.82 -11.61 -24.46
N TYR A 620 16.31 -11.10 -23.35
CA TYR A 620 15.96 -9.69 -23.19
C TYR A 620 16.85 -9.06 -22.11
N CYS A 621 17.02 -7.74 -22.20
CA CYS A 621 17.69 -6.97 -21.16
C CYS A 621 16.90 -5.69 -20.90
N TYR A 622 16.53 -5.48 -19.63
CA TYR A 622 15.93 -4.24 -19.15
C TYR A 622 17.03 -3.34 -18.61
N THR A 623 17.21 -2.18 -19.23
CA THR A 623 18.30 -1.26 -18.90
C THR A 623 17.93 0.19 -19.16
N ASP A 624 18.51 1.12 -18.40
CA ASP A 624 18.50 2.55 -18.73
C ASP A 624 19.56 2.92 -19.78
N GLY A 625 20.51 2.00 -20.10
CA GLY A 625 21.39 2.12 -21.27
C GLY A 625 20.61 2.10 -22.59
N VAL A 626 21.23 2.62 -23.65
CA VAL A 626 20.61 2.70 -24.98
C VAL A 626 21.03 1.57 -25.92
N GLU A 627 22.10 0.85 -25.59
CA GLU A 627 22.70 -0.20 -26.39
C GLU A 627 23.27 -1.29 -25.49
N GLY A 628 23.39 -2.51 -25.98
CA GLY A 628 24.02 -3.61 -25.27
C GLY A 628 24.61 -4.68 -26.19
N GLU A 629 25.61 -5.39 -25.68
CA GLU A 629 26.21 -6.54 -26.33
C GLU A 629 26.04 -7.76 -25.45
N LEU A 630 25.53 -8.84 -26.05
CA LEU A 630 25.26 -10.11 -25.39
C LEU A 630 26.35 -11.11 -25.71
N PHE A 631 26.75 -11.90 -24.72
CA PHE A 631 27.73 -12.98 -24.84
C PHE A 631 27.15 -14.28 -24.28
N VAL A 632 27.37 -15.39 -24.99
CA VAL A 632 27.14 -16.75 -24.52
C VAL A 632 28.48 -17.47 -24.50
N ASN A 633 28.91 -17.95 -23.34
CA ASN A 633 30.20 -18.57 -23.12
C ASN A 633 31.38 -17.76 -23.72
N GLY A 634 31.33 -16.44 -23.51
CA GLY A 634 32.34 -15.49 -24.03
C GLY A 634 32.24 -15.15 -25.51
N LYS A 635 31.34 -15.78 -26.27
CA LYS A 635 31.12 -15.51 -27.69
C LYS A 635 30.01 -14.47 -27.86
N SER A 636 30.33 -13.36 -28.58
CA SER A 636 29.36 -12.30 -28.84
C SER A 636 28.18 -12.83 -29.72
N GLN A 637 26.98 -12.47 -29.27
CA GLN A 637 25.72 -12.70 -30.02
C GLN A 637 25.27 -11.44 -30.76
N GLY A 638 26.14 -10.44 -30.82
CA GLY A 638 25.89 -9.17 -31.47
C GLY A 638 25.47 -8.06 -30.52
N ARG A 639 25.58 -6.85 -31.04
CA ARG A 639 25.23 -5.61 -30.34
C ARG A 639 23.88 -5.13 -30.88
N VAL A 640 22.97 -4.79 -29.96
CA VAL A 640 21.63 -4.27 -30.29
C VAL A 640 21.41 -2.93 -29.60
N ARG A 641 20.58 -2.10 -30.22
CA ARG A 641 20.26 -0.74 -29.74
C ARG A 641 18.75 -0.56 -29.66
N LYS A 642 18.31 0.23 -28.66
CA LYS A 642 16.91 0.63 -28.54
C LYS A 642 16.44 1.37 -29.78
N ASP A 643 15.25 1.04 -30.27
CA ASP A 643 14.63 1.61 -31.46
C ASP A 643 13.30 2.27 -31.16
N LYS A 644 13.23 3.59 -31.24
CA LYS A 644 12.02 4.36 -30.96
C LYS A 644 10.84 4.03 -31.88
N SER A 645 11.10 3.47 -33.07
CA SER A 645 10.06 3.08 -34.02
C SER A 645 9.44 1.73 -33.71
N SER A 646 10.13 0.88 -32.99
CA SER A 646 9.66 -0.46 -32.58
C SER A 646 8.85 -0.41 -31.31
N ARG A 647 7.69 -1.09 -31.26
CA ARG A 647 6.84 -1.18 -30.08
C ARG A 647 7.61 -1.73 -28.86
N LEU A 648 8.32 -2.84 -29.01
CA LEU A 648 9.00 -3.52 -27.92
C LEU A 648 10.45 -3.06 -27.74
N ASP A 649 11.18 -2.72 -28.82
CA ASP A 649 12.60 -2.38 -28.71
C ASP A 649 12.82 -0.91 -28.29
N ARG A 650 11.76 -0.11 -28.15
CA ARG A 650 11.84 1.27 -27.65
C ARG A 650 12.33 1.32 -26.20
N TYR A 651 11.98 0.30 -25.36
CA TYR A 651 12.22 0.35 -23.91
C TYR A 651 13.05 -0.81 -23.39
N ARG A 652 13.41 -1.80 -24.25
CA ARG A 652 14.23 -2.95 -23.88
C ARG A 652 15.18 -3.34 -25.01
N LEU A 653 16.19 -4.14 -24.71
CA LEU A 653 17.08 -4.75 -25.68
C LEU A 653 16.68 -6.22 -25.88
N ARG A 654 16.66 -6.73 -27.12
CA ARG A 654 16.22 -8.09 -27.41
C ARG A 654 17.14 -8.78 -28.40
N TRP A 655 17.54 -10.01 -28.09
CA TRP A 655 18.24 -10.95 -28.94
C TRP A 655 17.32 -12.16 -29.17
N ASN A 656 16.56 -12.17 -30.26
CA ASN A 656 15.46 -13.12 -30.51
C ASN A 656 15.90 -14.50 -30.95
N ASN A 657 17.15 -14.68 -31.43
CA ASN A 657 17.63 -15.90 -32.09
C ASN A 657 18.78 -16.57 -31.34
N VAL A 658 18.94 -16.28 -30.05
CA VAL A 658 20.00 -16.90 -29.22
C VAL A 658 19.70 -18.38 -29.05
N LYS A 659 20.67 -19.23 -29.30
CA LYS A 659 20.57 -20.66 -29.02
C LYS A 659 21.09 -20.96 -27.62
N TYR A 660 20.32 -21.73 -26.87
CA TYR A 660 20.75 -22.16 -25.55
C TYR A 660 21.98 -23.08 -25.61
N GLU A 661 23.00 -22.69 -24.90
CA GLU A 661 24.20 -23.51 -24.57
C GLU A 661 24.43 -23.38 -23.05
N PRO A 662 24.53 -24.49 -22.29
CA PRO A 662 24.87 -24.42 -20.87
C PRO A 662 26.16 -23.64 -20.62
N GLY A 663 26.22 -22.91 -19.51
CA GLY A 663 27.39 -22.11 -19.15
C GLY A 663 27.01 -20.70 -18.73
N GLU A 664 27.68 -19.70 -19.24
CA GLU A 664 27.49 -18.29 -18.89
C GLU A 664 26.76 -17.52 -19.99
N ILE A 665 25.77 -16.72 -19.61
CA ILE A 665 25.22 -15.66 -20.42
C ILE A 665 25.48 -14.33 -19.73
N ARG A 666 26.00 -13.35 -20.47
CA ARG A 666 26.41 -12.04 -19.97
C ARG A 666 25.99 -10.92 -20.93
N VAL A 667 25.46 -9.84 -20.42
CA VAL A 667 25.20 -8.62 -21.18
C VAL A 667 26.01 -7.46 -20.61
N VAL A 668 26.57 -6.64 -21.50
CA VAL A 668 27.19 -5.36 -21.14
C VAL A 668 26.37 -4.25 -21.82
N THR A 669 25.97 -3.25 -21.06
CA THR A 669 25.12 -2.15 -21.56
C THR A 669 25.87 -0.83 -21.59
N TYR A 670 25.50 0.04 -22.54
CA TYR A 670 26.21 1.28 -22.84
C TYR A 670 25.23 2.46 -22.95
N ASN A 671 25.73 3.66 -22.61
CA ASN A 671 25.01 4.92 -22.84
C ASN A 671 25.15 5.39 -24.30
N GLN A 672 24.57 6.55 -24.62
CA GLN A 672 24.61 7.14 -25.95
C GLN A 672 26.02 7.54 -26.42
N TYR A 673 26.98 7.63 -25.53
CA TYR A 673 28.38 8.00 -25.81
C TYR A 673 29.29 6.78 -25.96
N GLY A 674 28.74 5.57 -25.69
CA GLY A 674 29.48 4.31 -25.73
C GLY A 674 30.14 3.91 -24.42
N ASP A 675 29.92 4.67 -23.33
CA ASP A 675 30.43 4.32 -22.01
C ASP A 675 29.59 3.18 -21.43
N LYS A 676 30.25 2.27 -20.70
CA LYS A 676 29.59 1.18 -20.00
C LYS A 676 28.69 1.73 -18.89
N VAL A 677 27.42 1.32 -18.90
CA VAL A 677 26.40 1.64 -17.89
C VAL A 677 26.34 0.57 -16.83
N GLY A 678 26.37 -0.71 -17.24
CA GLY A 678 26.28 -1.86 -16.35
C GLY A 678 26.51 -3.18 -17.05
N GLU A 679 26.45 -4.24 -16.28
CA GLU A 679 26.46 -5.62 -16.76
C GLU A 679 25.60 -6.51 -15.87
N ASP A 680 25.09 -7.60 -16.43
CA ASP A 680 24.45 -8.68 -15.70
C ASP A 680 24.89 -10.04 -16.26
N VAL A 681 25.01 -11.02 -15.37
CA VAL A 681 25.51 -12.36 -15.68
C VAL A 681 24.56 -13.39 -15.08
N LYS A 682 24.12 -14.34 -15.89
CA LYS A 682 23.42 -15.55 -15.42
C LYS A 682 24.26 -16.77 -15.76
N ARG A 683 24.25 -17.78 -14.91
CA ARG A 683 24.98 -19.03 -15.13
C ARG A 683 24.05 -20.22 -14.98
N THR A 684 24.31 -21.25 -15.79
CA THR A 684 23.69 -22.55 -15.60
C THR A 684 24.16 -23.14 -14.29
N ALA A 685 23.27 -23.27 -13.33
CA ALA A 685 23.57 -23.85 -12.02
C ALA A 685 23.59 -25.37 -12.09
N GLY A 686 24.41 -25.97 -11.22
CA GLY A 686 24.39 -27.37 -10.90
C GLY A 686 23.27 -27.75 -9.92
N GLU A 687 23.42 -28.91 -9.26
CA GLU A 687 22.51 -29.33 -8.20
C GLU A 687 22.62 -28.38 -6.98
N PRO A 688 21.50 -28.04 -6.31
CA PRO A 688 21.54 -27.27 -5.06
C PRO A 688 22.45 -27.91 -4.02
N ALA A 689 23.36 -27.12 -3.42
CA ALA A 689 24.37 -27.57 -2.46
C ALA A 689 24.44 -26.65 -1.23
N GLN A 690 23.97 -25.46 -1.30
CA GLN A 690 24.00 -24.49 -0.21
C GLN A 690 22.77 -23.55 -0.25
N MET A 691 22.54 -22.88 0.87
CA MET A 691 21.42 -21.95 1.06
C MET A 691 21.94 -20.53 1.25
N LYS A 692 21.31 -19.57 0.59
CA LYS A 692 21.59 -18.14 0.74
C LYS A 692 20.39 -17.44 1.38
N PHE A 693 20.68 -16.54 2.32
CA PHE A 693 19.72 -15.61 2.89
C PHE A 693 19.96 -14.20 2.37
N SER A 694 18.87 -13.45 2.17
CA SER A 694 18.87 -11.99 2.04
C SER A 694 17.82 -11.46 3.00
N VAL A 695 18.22 -10.55 3.88
CA VAL A 695 17.36 -10.07 4.98
C VAL A 695 16.96 -8.62 4.75
N GLU A 696 15.70 -8.33 4.97
CA GLU A 696 15.14 -6.98 4.97
C GLU A 696 14.50 -6.70 6.34
N THR A 697 14.92 -5.60 6.99
CA THR A 697 14.29 -5.03 8.19
C THR A 697 13.75 -3.64 7.88
N PRO A 698 12.54 -3.55 7.33
CA PRO A 698 12.05 -2.33 6.65
C PRO A 698 12.04 -1.07 7.52
N ASP A 699 11.81 -1.20 8.82
CA ASP A 699 11.77 -0.04 9.74
C ASP A 699 13.19 0.50 10.05
N HIS A 700 14.26 -0.30 9.80
CA HIS A 700 15.64 0.02 10.15
C HIS A 700 16.55 0.31 8.96
N GLU A 701 16.19 -0.13 7.77
CA GLU A 701 17.03 -0.04 6.58
C GLU A 701 16.64 1.11 5.65
N PRO A 702 17.61 1.74 4.94
CA PRO A 702 17.31 2.73 3.93
C PRO A 702 16.66 2.09 2.69
N ILE A 703 16.01 2.92 1.86
CA ILE A 703 15.33 2.50 0.63
C ILE A 703 16.29 1.75 -0.32
N ALA A 704 17.54 2.18 -0.40
CA ALA A 704 18.56 1.56 -1.28
C ALA A 704 18.84 0.08 -0.97
N CYS A 705 18.50 -0.38 0.22
CA CYS A 705 18.74 -1.75 0.66
C CYS A 705 17.60 -2.72 0.34
N MET A 706 16.44 -2.21 -0.06
CA MET A 706 15.34 -3.07 -0.50
C MET A 706 15.77 -3.82 -1.77
N VAL A 707 15.36 -5.06 -1.95
CA VAL A 707 15.62 -5.92 -3.12
C VAL A 707 17.02 -6.57 -3.16
N GLU A 708 18.09 -5.81 -2.98
CA GLU A 708 19.45 -6.33 -3.13
C GLU A 708 20.07 -6.71 -1.76
N GLY A 709 19.47 -6.26 -0.68
CA GLY A 709 19.92 -6.47 0.71
C GLY A 709 21.23 -5.71 0.98
N CYS A 710 21.22 -4.83 1.97
CA CYS A 710 22.45 -4.20 2.46
C CYS A 710 22.91 -4.80 3.78
N THR A 711 22.09 -5.65 4.36
CA THR A 711 22.33 -6.12 5.72
C THR A 711 23.45 -7.14 5.72
N ASP A 712 24.52 -6.81 6.40
CA ASP A 712 25.42 -7.81 6.93
C ASP A 712 24.57 -8.78 7.78
N GLU A 713 24.56 -10.06 7.44
CA GLU A 713 23.83 -11.11 8.19
C GLU A 713 24.09 -11.07 9.70
N HIS A 714 25.05 -10.28 10.18
CA HIS A 714 25.46 -10.15 11.57
C HIS A 714 24.86 -8.98 12.35
N ASN A 715 24.10 -8.05 11.73
CA ASN A 715 23.57 -6.86 12.39
C ASN A 715 22.09 -6.56 12.07
N VAL A 716 21.26 -7.59 12.05
CA VAL A 716 19.83 -7.45 11.77
C VAL A 716 19.09 -7.05 13.03
N LEU A 717 18.54 -5.84 13.05
CA LEU A 717 17.84 -5.26 14.20
C LEU A 717 16.32 -5.24 13.99
N LEU A 718 15.58 -5.54 15.07
CA LEU A 718 14.14 -5.41 15.16
C LEU A 718 13.77 -4.66 16.46
N ASN A 719 12.69 -3.88 16.44
CA ASN A 719 12.14 -3.32 17.67
C ASN A 719 11.49 -4.42 18.51
N ALA A 720 11.79 -4.46 19.81
CA ALA A 720 11.17 -5.41 20.76
C ALA A 720 9.76 -4.94 21.18
N ASP A 721 8.88 -4.70 20.20
CA ASP A 721 7.52 -4.17 20.40
C ASP A 721 6.41 -5.22 20.23
N GLY A 722 6.78 -6.42 19.75
CA GLY A 722 5.85 -7.51 19.49
C GLY A 722 5.17 -7.44 18.13
N ASN A 723 5.58 -6.51 17.25
CA ASN A 723 4.96 -6.29 15.94
C ASN A 723 5.96 -6.11 14.79
N ASP A 724 7.20 -5.74 15.07
CA ASP A 724 8.22 -5.50 14.07
C ASP A 724 8.61 -6.79 13.33
N LEU A 725 8.90 -6.70 12.04
CA LEU A 725 9.10 -7.84 11.14
C LEU A 725 10.45 -7.78 10.42
N ALA A 726 11.08 -8.94 10.32
CA ALA A 726 12.12 -9.21 9.34
C ALA A 726 11.59 -10.10 8.22
N PHE A 727 11.99 -9.81 6.98
CA PHE A 727 11.65 -10.58 5.79
C PHE A 727 12.93 -11.22 5.27
N ILE A 728 12.99 -12.55 5.33
CA ILE A 728 14.17 -13.31 4.96
C ILE A 728 13.90 -14.06 3.66
N THR A 729 14.49 -13.59 2.57
CA THR A 729 14.46 -14.31 1.29
C THR A 729 15.44 -15.46 1.37
N VAL A 730 14.93 -16.67 1.16
CA VAL A 730 15.70 -17.91 1.11
C VAL A 730 15.82 -18.37 -0.34
N SER A 731 17.03 -18.65 -0.79
CA SER A 731 17.31 -19.24 -2.08
C SER A 731 18.31 -20.38 -1.98
N LEU A 732 18.24 -21.35 -2.91
CA LEU A 732 19.23 -22.39 -3.05
C LEU A 732 20.26 -22.04 -4.12
N GLN A 733 21.52 -22.40 -3.86
CA GLN A 733 22.64 -22.22 -4.75
C GLN A 733 23.36 -23.54 -4.94
N ASP A 734 24.03 -23.70 -6.09
CA ASP A 734 24.91 -24.80 -6.32
C ASP A 734 26.24 -24.65 -5.54
N LYS A 735 27.16 -25.62 -5.69
CA LYS A 735 28.48 -25.60 -5.01
C LYS A 735 29.34 -24.38 -5.39
N ASP A 736 29.11 -23.78 -6.55
CA ASP A 736 29.87 -22.65 -7.08
C ASP A 736 29.17 -21.29 -6.78
N GLY A 737 28.07 -21.31 -6.01
CA GLY A 737 27.33 -20.12 -5.60
C GLY A 737 26.33 -19.59 -6.65
N ASN A 738 26.06 -20.32 -7.72
CA ASN A 738 25.07 -19.93 -8.71
C ASN A 738 23.65 -20.23 -8.18
N GLU A 739 22.72 -19.31 -8.34
CA GLU A 739 21.32 -19.54 -7.96
C GLU A 739 20.71 -20.69 -8.75
N CYS A 740 19.92 -21.53 -8.08
CA CYS A 740 19.22 -22.66 -8.67
C CYS A 740 17.76 -22.27 -8.96
N PRO A 741 17.42 -21.63 -10.09
CA PRO A 741 16.11 -21.03 -10.35
C PRO A 741 15.01 -22.06 -10.58
N LEU A 742 15.33 -23.33 -10.69
CA LEU A 742 14.38 -24.43 -10.86
C LEU A 742 14.16 -25.24 -9.57
N ALA A 743 14.79 -24.84 -8.45
CA ALA A 743 14.61 -25.55 -7.19
C ALA A 743 13.17 -25.34 -6.67
N ASP A 744 12.54 -26.46 -6.30
CA ASP A 744 11.17 -26.55 -5.78
C ASP A 744 11.12 -27.33 -4.45
N ASP A 745 12.25 -27.48 -3.80
CA ASP A 745 12.40 -28.26 -2.56
C ASP A 745 11.54 -27.67 -1.44
N GLU A 746 10.97 -28.54 -0.58
CA GLU A 746 10.23 -28.13 0.60
C GLU A 746 11.20 -27.81 1.75
N LEU A 747 11.06 -26.61 2.29
CA LEU A 747 11.85 -26.11 3.41
C LEU A 747 11.02 -26.06 4.69
N THR A 748 11.67 -26.31 5.83
CA THR A 748 11.06 -26.15 7.16
C THR A 748 11.77 -25.04 7.94
N PHE A 749 11.03 -24.38 8.83
CA PHE A 749 11.47 -23.19 9.54
C PHE A 749 11.32 -23.38 11.05
N GLU A 750 12.38 -23.07 11.80
CA GLU A 750 12.36 -23.07 13.26
C GLU A 750 12.82 -21.69 13.77
N VAL A 751 11.98 -21.02 14.55
CA VAL A 751 12.32 -19.73 15.17
C VAL A 751 12.32 -19.88 16.68
N SER A 752 13.36 -19.37 17.33
CA SER A 752 13.51 -19.41 18.79
C SER A 752 14.07 -18.10 19.34
N GLY A 753 14.02 -17.93 20.68
CA GLY A 753 14.50 -16.73 21.36
C GLY A 753 13.45 -15.63 21.48
N ALA A 754 13.84 -14.38 21.22
CA ALA A 754 13.01 -13.18 21.40
C ALA A 754 12.05 -12.89 20.21
N GLY A 755 11.70 -13.90 19.40
CA GLY A 755 10.79 -13.76 18.27
C GLY A 755 10.04 -15.05 17.95
N THR A 756 9.18 -14.98 16.94
CA THR A 756 8.34 -16.10 16.48
C THR A 756 8.26 -16.14 14.96
N PHE A 757 8.02 -17.34 14.42
CA PHE A 757 7.64 -17.50 13.03
C PHE A 757 6.27 -16.83 12.80
N LYS A 758 6.18 -15.97 11.79
CA LYS A 758 4.93 -15.25 11.46
C LYS A 758 4.25 -15.85 10.24
N ALA A 759 4.98 -16.00 9.15
CA ALA A 759 4.45 -16.52 7.89
C ALA A 759 5.59 -16.91 6.94
N ALA A 760 5.26 -17.67 5.90
CA ALA A 760 6.11 -17.87 4.74
C ALA A 760 5.30 -17.73 3.44
N CYS A 761 5.93 -17.28 2.36
CA CYS A 761 5.31 -17.17 1.04
C CYS A 761 6.36 -17.42 -0.06
N ASN A 762 5.97 -18.21 -1.08
CA ASN A 762 6.82 -18.48 -2.23
C ASN A 762 6.45 -17.68 -3.49
N GLY A 763 5.29 -16.99 -3.47
CA GLY A 763 4.79 -16.19 -4.60
C GLY A 763 4.10 -17.01 -5.69
N ASP A 764 3.91 -18.31 -5.53
CA ASP A 764 3.18 -19.16 -6.47
C ASP A 764 1.67 -18.98 -6.32
N ALA A 765 1.03 -18.45 -7.36
CA ALA A 765 -0.42 -18.26 -7.38
C ALA A 765 -1.20 -19.58 -7.34
N THR A 766 -0.59 -20.68 -7.77
CA THR A 766 -1.23 -22.01 -7.80
C THR A 766 -1.02 -22.82 -6.53
N SER A 767 -0.21 -22.34 -5.58
CA SER A 767 0.02 -23.02 -4.30
C SER A 767 -1.19 -22.87 -3.36
N LEU A 768 -1.54 -23.93 -2.66
CA LEU A 768 -2.55 -23.94 -1.58
C LEU A 768 -1.92 -24.07 -0.19
N GLU A 769 -0.59 -24.00 -0.11
CA GLU A 769 0.12 -24.09 1.17
C GLU A 769 -0.27 -22.90 2.07
N PRO A 770 -0.71 -23.15 3.32
CA PRO A 770 -1.04 -22.08 4.27
C PRO A 770 0.20 -21.28 4.65
N PHE A 771 0.09 -19.97 4.65
CA PHE A 771 1.20 -19.07 4.96
C PHE A 771 1.70 -19.17 6.41
N THR A 772 0.83 -19.56 7.34
CA THR A 772 1.14 -19.62 8.78
C THR A 772 1.73 -20.95 9.23
N GLN A 773 1.98 -21.89 8.32
CA GLN A 773 2.68 -23.14 8.62
C GLN A 773 4.18 -22.96 8.46
N PRO A 774 5.02 -23.52 9.40
CA PRO A 774 6.46 -23.34 9.36
C PRO A 774 7.14 -24.29 8.36
N GLN A 775 6.54 -24.44 7.19
CA GLN A 775 7.06 -25.19 6.06
C GLN A 775 6.47 -24.67 4.76
N MET A 776 7.23 -24.68 3.68
CA MET A 776 6.77 -24.28 2.35
C MET A 776 7.75 -24.73 1.26
N LYS A 777 7.25 -25.03 0.08
CA LYS A 777 8.07 -25.28 -1.11
C LYS A 777 8.62 -23.99 -1.68
N LEU A 778 9.82 -24.07 -2.23
CA LEU A 778 10.33 -22.99 -3.08
C LEU A 778 9.52 -22.86 -4.37
N PHE A 779 9.44 -21.65 -4.89
CA PHE A 779 8.91 -21.37 -6.23
C PHE A 779 9.95 -20.58 -7.01
N SER A 780 10.33 -21.10 -8.18
CA SER A 780 11.43 -20.53 -8.98
C SER A 780 12.65 -20.22 -8.12
N GLY A 781 13.07 -21.23 -7.31
CA GLY A 781 14.25 -21.20 -6.47
C GLY A 781 14.22 -20.33 -5.23
N LYS A 782 13.08 -19.67 -4.91
CA LYS A 782 13.01 -18.71 -3.79
C LYS A 782 11.70 -18.80 -3.01
N LEU A 783 11.77 -18.39 -1.73
CA LEU A 783 10.62 -18.04 -0.89
C LEU A 783 11.03 -16.97 0.13
N VAL A 784 10.05 -16.38 0.82
CA VAL A 784 10.26 -15.43 1.92
C VAL A 784 9.74 -16.02 3.22
N VAL A 785 10.56 -16.00 4.27
CA VAL A 785 10.17 -16.29 5.65
C VAL A 785 10.03 -14.98 6.40
N ILE A 786 8.95 -14.82 7.16
CA ILE A 786 8.67 -13.62 7.95
C ILE A 786 8.82 -13.98 9.43
N VAL A 787 9.70 -13.28 10.12
CA VAL A 787 9.95 -13.42 11.55
C VAL A 787 9.45 -12.18 12.27
N GLN A 788 8.68 -12.38 13.33
CA GLN A 788 8.12 -11.31 14.17
C GLN A 788 8.86 -11.23 15.50
N SER A 789 9.24 -10.00 15.91
CA SER A 789 9.80 -9.76 17.24
C SER A 789 8.77 -10.02 18.35
N SER A 790 9.23 -10.39 19.52
CA SER A 790 8.43 -10.37 20.75
C SER A 790 8.61 -9.04 21.51
N LYS A 791 7.94 -8.89 22.66
CA LYS A 791 8.17 -7.75 23.56
C LYS A 791 9.41 -7.90 24.44
N GLN A 792 10.18 -8.97 24.25
CA GLN A 792 11.42 -9.24 24.97
C GLN A 792 12.60 -8.88 24.08
N LYS A 793 13.57 -8.17 24.65
CA LYS A 793 14.85 -7.90 24.00
C LYS A 793 15.73 -9.17 24.03
N GLY A 794 16.52 -9.36 23.00
CA GLY A 794 17.46 -10.48 22.89
C GLY A 794 17.56 -11.04 21.48
N ASP A 795 18.30 -12.12 21.37
CA ASP A 795 18.55 -12.79 20.10
C ASP A 795 17.33 -13.58 19.64
N ILE A 796 17.12 -13.56 18.32
CA ILE A 796 16.12 -14.36 17.60
C ILE A 796 16.89 -15.24 16.64
N SER A 797 16.76 -16.56 16.77
CA SER A 797 17.41 -17.51 15.84
C SER A 797 16.36 -18.05 14.86
N LEU A 798 16.63 -17.92 13.56
CA LEU A 798 15.90 -18.61 12.50
C LEU A 798 16.80 -19.71 11.94
N THR A 799 16.32 -20.96 11.94
CA THR A 799 16.95 -22.09 11.27
C THR A 799 16.07 -22.58 10.14
N VAL A 800 16.63 -22.70 8.95
CA VAL A 800 15.96 -23.22 7.74
C VAL A 800 16.62 -24.53 7.31
N LYS A 801 15.80 -25.55 7.03
CA LYS A 801 16.27 -26.90 6.67
C LYS A 801 15.62 -27.38 5.37
N ASP A 802 16.46 -27.89 4.50
CA ASP A 802 16.08 -28.76 3.38
C ASP A 802 16.46 -30.21 3.73
N SER A 803 15.46 -30.96 4.18
CA SER A 803 15.70 -32.38 4.59
C SER A 803 15.97 -33.29 3.43
N LYS A 804 15.52 -32.97 2.22
CA LYS A 804 15.74 -33.77 1.00
C LYS A 804 17.21 -33.76 0.60
N ARG A 805 17.89 -32.61 0.76
CA ARG A 805 19.28 -32.40 0.37
C ARG A 805 20.26 -32.39 1.55
N ASN A 806 19.75 -32.48 2.79
CA ASN A 806 20.51 -32.33 4.01
C ASN A 806 21.30 -31.02 4.07
N ILE A 807 20.61 -29.90 3.69
CA ILE A 807 21.14 -28.54 3.77
C ILE A 807 20.45 -27.84 4.92
N GLU A 808 21.22 -27.20 5.79
CA GLU A 808 20.72 -26.41 6.91
C GLU A 808 21.48 -25.08 6.98
N LYS A 809 20.81 -24.00 7.24
CA LYS A 809 21.42 -22.69 7.53
C LYS A 809 20.64 -21.96 8.61
N SER A 810 21.37 -21.28 9.51
CA SER A 810 20.77 -20.45 10.56
C SER A 810 21.26 -19.01 10.44
N ILE A 811 20.42 -18.07 10.91
CA ILE A 811 20.75 -16.66 11.08
C ILE A 811 20.27 -16.19 12.45
N THR A 812 21.02 -15.24 13.05
CA THR A 812 20.64 -14.58 14.30
C THR A 812 20.24 -13.13 14.01
N LEU A 813 19.05 -12.76 14.45
CA LEU A 813 18.51 -11.39 14.45
C LEU A 813 18.50 -10.89 15.90
N GLN A 814 18.42 -9.59 16.12
CA GLN A 814 18.41 -9.01 17.47
C GLN A 814 17.20 -8.11 17.69
N ALA A 815 16.37 -8.43 18.69
CA ALA A 815 15.31 -7.55 19.19
C ALA A 815 15.89 -6.57 20.22
N ILE A 816 15.79 -5.25 19.97
CA ILE A 816 16.39 -4.16 20.75
C ILE A 816 15.37 -3.30 21.48
#